data_85b6ef685b376941844231658b4ec2d2
#
_entry.id   85b6ef685b376941844231658b4ec2d2
#
_cell.length_a   1.000
_cell.length_b   1.000
_cell.length_c   1.000
_cell.angle_alpha   90.00
_cell.angle_beta   90.00
_cell.angle_gamma   90.00
#
_symmetry.space_group_name_H-M   'P 1'
#
loop_
_entity.id
_entity.type
_entity.pdbx_description
1 polymer ?
#
loop_
_entity_poly.entity_id
_entity_poly.type
_entity_poly.pdbx_seq_one_letter_code
_entity_poly.pdbx_strand_id
1 'polypeptide(L)'
;MAKTNISPGMQQYLDIKKNYPDAFLLFRMGDFYELFYEDAVKAAQLLEIGLTSRNKNAENPIPMAGVPHHSAQQYIDVLIELGYKVAVAEQMEDPKQAVGVVKREVVQVITPGTVVDSAKPDSANNFLVAVDFDGCRYGLAYMDVSTGEFCVTDLADFTSVRSEIQNLKAKEVLLGFDLSEEEQTILVKQMNLLLSYEETVYEDKSLIDGQLTTVELTAAGKLLQYVHKTQMRELSHLQALVHYEIKDYLQMSYATKSSLDLVENARTNKKHGSLYWLLDETKTAMGMRLLRSWIDRPLVSKEAILERQEIIQVFLNAFIERTDLSNSLKGVYDIERLSSRVSFGKANPKDLLQLGHTLAQVPYIKAILESFNSPCVDKLVNDIDSLPELEYLIRTAIDPDAPATISEGSIIRTGFDERLDHYRKVMREGTGWIADIEAKERQASGINNLKIDYNKKDGYYFHVTTSNLSLVPEHFFRKATLKNSERYGTAELAKIEGQMLEAREESSSLEYDIFMCIRAQVETYINRLQKLAKTLATVDVLQSLAVVAETNHYIRPQFNDNHVITIQEGRHAVVEKVMGVQEYIPNSISFDQQTSIQLITGPNMSGKSTYMRQLALTVIMAQMGSFVAADHVDLPLFDTIFTRIGAADDLISGQSTFMVEMMEANQAIKRASDNSLILFDELGRGTATYDGMALAQAIIEYIHDRVGAKTIFATHYHELTDLSTKLTSLVNVHVATLEKDGDVTFLHKIAEGPADKSYGIHVAKIAGLPKSLLKRADEVLTRLETQSRSTEIISVPSQVESSSAVRQGQLSLFGDEEKAHEIRQALEAIDVMNMTPLQAMTTLYELKKLL
;
A
#
# COMPACT_ATOMS: atom_id res chain seq x y z
N MET A 1 -6.53 29.64 45.21
CA MET A 1 -6.89 28.86 44.01
C MET A 1 -8.26 28.23 44.21
N ALA A 2 -9.27 28.74 43.59
CA ALA A 2 -10.64 28.19 43.70
C ALA A 2 -10.60 26.75 43.13
N LYS A 3 -11.02 25.75 43.93
CA LYS A 3 -11.28 24.38 43.48
C LYS A 3 -12.42 24.46 42.50
N THR A 4 -12.12 24.42 41.19
CA THR A 4 -13.11 24.18 40.18
C THR A 4 -13.71 22.78 40.45
N ASN A 5 -14.98 22.75 40.82
CA ASN A 5 -15.72 21.50 41.03
C ASN A 5 -15.89 20.78 39.67
N ILE A 6 -14.88 20.00 39.30
CA ILE A 6 -14.91 19.16 38.11
C ILE A 6 -15.88 18.00 38.43
N SER A 7 -16.83 17.73 37.54
CA SER A 7 -17.75 16.59 37.72
C SER A 7 -16.96 15.28 37.72
N PRO A 8 -17.38 14.24 38.47
CA PRO A 8 -16.66 12.96 38.54
C PRO A 8 -16.41 12.30 37.16
N GLY A 9 -17.36 12.42 36.22
CA GLY A 9 -17.18 11.94 34.84
C GLY A 9 -16.13 12.70 34.06
N MET A 10 -15.98 14.01 34.28
CA MET A 10 -14.94 14.82 33.66
C MET A 10 -13.56 14.55 34.30
N GLN A 11 -13.52 14.24 35.60
CA GLN A 11 -12.27 13.82 36.25
C GLN A 11 -11.79 12.50 35.62
N GLN A 12 -12.68 11.53 35.40
CA GLN A 12 -12.36 10.26 34.73
C GLN A 12 -11.83 10.50 33.31
N TYR A 13 -12.42 11.42 32.53
CA TYR A 13 -11.92 11.80 31.21
C TYR A 13 -10.47 12.35 31.28
N LEU A 14 -10.21 13.27 32.20
CA LEU A 14 -8.88 13.87 32.35
C LEU A 14 -7.84 12.87 32.81
N ASP A 15 -8.19 11.93 33.67
CA ASP A 15 -7.29 10.90 34.17
C ASP A 15 -6.94 9.90 33.06
N ILE A 16 -7.89 9.53 32.21
CA ILE A 16 -7.64 8.72 31.02
C ILE A 16 -6.79 9.49 30.01
N LYS A 17 -7.13 10.75 29.71
CA LYS A 17 -6.40 11.56 28.71
C LYS A 17 -4.93 11.76 29.07
N LYS A 18 -4.54 11.79 30.34
CA LYS A 18 -3.15 11.86 30.77
C LYS A 18 -2.30 10.67 30.29
N ASN A 19 -2.92 9.51 30.15
CA ASN A 19 -2.23 8.29 29.68
C ASN A 19 -2.12 8.25 28.15
N TYR A 20 -2.92 9.05 27.42
CA TYR A 20 -2.97 9.09 25.96
C TYR A 20 -2.92 10.54 25.46
N PRO A 21 -1.85 11.30 25.78
CA PRO A 21 -1.78 12.74 25.48
C PRO A 21 -1.75 13.03 23.98
N ASP A 22 -1.19 12.13 23.17
CA ASP A 22 -1.00 12.22 21.72
C ASP A 22 -2.17 11.64 20.87
N ALA A 23 -3.22 11.08 21.52
CA ALA A 23 -4.36 10.50 20.86
C ALA A 23 -5.65 11.31 21.10
N PHE A 24 -6.52 11.42 20.11
CA PHE A 24 -7.88 11.90 20.33
C PHE A 24 -8.65 10.91 21.20
N LEU A 25 -9.20 11.37 22.32
CA LEU A 25 -9.95 10.51 23.23
C LEU A 25 -11.44 10.55 22.91
N LEU A 26 -11.95 9.49 22.28
CA LEU A 26 -13.38 9.23 22.08
C LEU A 26 -13.95 8.61 23.35
N PHE A 27 -14.68 9.43 24.13
CA PHE A 27 -15.17 9.05 25.45
C PHE A 27 -16.66 8.73 25.38
N ARG A 28 -17.06 7.48 25.64
CA ARG A 28 -18.44 7.02 25.55
C ARG A 28 -19.34 7.70 26.56
N MET A 29 -20.37 8.40 26.07
CA MET A 29 -21.41 9.07 26.87
C MET A 29 -22.80 8.73 26.30
N GLY A 30 -23.41 7.65 26.79
CA GLY A 30 -24.67 7.16 26.24
C GLY A 30 -24.53 6.69 24.78
N ASP A 31 -25.31 7.29 23.87
CA ASP A 31 -25.30 6.96 22.45
C ASP A 31 -24.23 7.71 21.62
N PHE A 32 -23.39 8.51 22.29
CA PHE A 32 -22.35 9.30 21.63
C PHE A 32 -20.97 8.97 22.19
N TYR A 33 -19.94 9.20 21.32
CA TYR A 33 -18.59 9.46 21.75
C TYR A 33 -18.38 10.95 21.80
N GLU A 34 -18.00 11.47 22.95
CA GLU A 34 -17.75 12.88 23.20
C GLU A 34 -16.24 13.14 23.32
N LEU A 35 -15.79 14.24 22.71
CA LEU A 35 -14.46 14.80 22.85
C LEU A 35 -14.56 16.11 23.63
N PHE A 36 -13.52 16.44 24.41
CA PHE A 36 -13.50 17.62 25.24
C PHE A 36 -12.20 18.41 25.07
N TYR A 37 -12.23 19.67 25.52
CA TYR A 37 -11.08 20.60 25.52
C TYR A 37 -10.48 20.76 24.12
N GLU A 38 -9.14 20.65 24.01
CA GLU A 38 -8.40 20.80 22.76
C GLU A 38 -8.78 19.75 21.73
N ASP A 39 -9.04 18.51 22.16
CA ASP A 39 -9.47 17.44 21.27
C ASP A 39 -10.79 17.81 20.58
N ALA A 40 -11.74 18.40 21.30
CA ALA A 40 -13.01 18.83 20.72
C ALA A 40 -12.83 19.93 19.68
N VAL A 41 -11.96 20.92 19.95
CA VAL A 41 -11.70 22.05 19.03
C VAL A 41 -11.05 21.53 17.74
N LYS A 42 -10.01 20.72 17.87
CA LYS A 42 -9.30 20.15 16.73
C LYS A 42 -10.20 19.20 15.93
N ALA A 43 -10.90 18.28 16.62
CA ALA A 43 -11.80 17.34 15.96
C ALA A 43 -12.95 18.03 15.23
N ALA A 44 -13.52 19.10 15.82
CA ALA A 44 -14.59 19.87 15.16
C ALA A 44 -14.12 20.46 13.82
N GLN A 45 -12.88 20.93 13.74
CA GLN A 45 -12.29 21.47 12.50
C GLN A 45 -11.95 20.36 11.48
N LEU A 46 -11.34 19.27 11.95
CA LEU A 46 -10.87 18.19 11.05
C LEU A 46 -12.02 17.33 10.50
N LEU A 47 -13.05 17.12 11.31
CA LEU A 47 -14.22 16.27 10.98
C LEU A 47 -15.42 17.07 10.47
N GLU A 48 -15.32 18.40 10.41
CA GLU A 48 -16.41 19.30 10.03
C GLU A 48 -17.69 19.10 10.85
N ILE A 49 -17.55 18.80 12.17
CA ILE A 49 -18.64 18.59 13.11
C ILE A 49 -18.88 19.81 14.00
N GLY A 50 -20.10 19.91 14.54
CA GLY A 50 -20.49 21.03 15.39
C GLY A 50 -19.72 21.09 16.71
N LEU A 51 -18.99 22.20 16.95
CA LEU A 51 -18.40 22.49 18.25
C LEU A 51 -19.48 23.08 19.17
N THR A 52 -19.63 22.49 20.33
CA THR A 52 -20.55 22.96 21.40
C THR A 52 -19.78 23.13 22.71
N SER A 53 -20.46 23.43 23.80
CA SER A 53 -19.84 23.48 25.11
C SER A 53 -20.69 22.86 26.18
N ARG A 54 -20.05 22.14 27.07
CA ARG A 54 -20.66 21.64 28.29
C ARG A 54 -20.66 22.76 29.31
N ASN A 55 -21.75 22.89 30.08
CA ASN A 55 -21.96 23.97 31.06
C ASN A 55 -21.90 25.38 30.44
N LYS A 56 -22.69 25.63 29.40
CA LYS A 56 -22.74 26.89 28.63
C LYS A 56 -22.84 28.17 29.49
N ASN A 57 -23.40 28.04 30.71
CA ASN A 57 -23.60 29.18 31.65
C ASN A 57 -22.49 29.30 32.71
N ALA A 58 -21.40 28.48 32.62
CA ALA A 58 -20.28 28.62 33.54
C ALA A 58 -19.31 29.72 33.06
N GLU A 59 -18.53 30.31 34.00
CA GLU A 59 -17.49 31.30 33.65
C GLU A 59 -16.49 30.77 32.63
N ASN A 60 -16.18 29.45 32.66
CA ASN A 60 -15.32 28.79 31.69
C ASN A 60 -16.04 27.55 31.13
N PRO A 61 -16.83 27.66 30.05
CA PRO A 61 -17.49 26.55 29.41
C PRO A 61 -16.47 25.61 28.77
N ILE A 62 -16.65 24.29 28.95
CA ILE A 62 -15.74 23.25 28.39
C ILE A 62 -16.12 23.02 26.95
N PRO A 63 -15.22 23.23 25.97
CA PRO A 63 -15.46 22.87 24.59
C PRO A 63 -15.77 21.39 24.46
N MET A 64 -16.77 21.04 23.67
CA MET A 64 -17.25 19.67 23.47
C MET A 64 -17.65 19.46 22.00
N ALA A 65 -17.27 18.36 21.43
CA ALA A 65 -17.76 17.83 20.16
C ALA A 65 -18.15 16.37 20.36
N GLY A 66 -19.07 15.86 19.55
CA GLY A 66 -19.49 14.47 19.71
C GLY A 66 -19.97 13.88 18.41
N VAL A 67 -19.74 12.56 18.28
CA VAL A 67 -20.15 11.74 17.14
C VAL A 67 -21.03 10.60 17.62
N PRO A 68 -22.09 10.21 16.88
CA PRO A 68 -22.92 9.09 17.26
C PRO A 68 -22.10 7.78 17.28
N HIS A 69 -22.30 6.97 18.30
CA HIS A 69 -21.58 5.71 18.46
C HIS A 69 -21.68 4.79 17.22
N HIS A 70 -22.88 4.66 16.64
CA HIS A 70 -23.10 3.77 15.50
C HIS A 70 -22.42 4.21 14.20
N SER A 71 -22.01 5.48 14.10
CA SER A 71 -21.30 6.04 12.94
C SER A 71 -19.86 6.48 13.26
N ALA A 72 -19.36 6.16 14.44
CA ALA A 72 -18.05 6.62 14.92
C ALA A 72 -16.90 6.16 14.02
N GLN A 73 -16.99 4.96 13.41
CA GLN A 73 -15.93 4.40 12.58
C GLN A 73 -15.54 5.34 11.42
N GLN A 74 -16.52 5.96 10.76
CA GLN A 74 -16.25 6.89 9.66
C GLN A 74 -15.41 8.10 10.10
N TYR A 75 -15.66 8.60 11.30
CA TYR A 75 -14.89 9.72 11.86
C TYR A 75 -13.51 9.30 12.34
N ILE A 76 -13.40 8.09 12.89
CA ILE A 76 -12.11 7.49 13.25
C ILE A 76 -11.24 7.35 12.01
N ASP A 77 -11.79 6.80 10.92
CA ASP A 77 -11.05 6.60 9.66
C ASP A 77 -10.48 7.92 9.13
N VAL A 78 -11.25 9.01 9.17
CA VAL A 78 -10.77 10.34 8.75
C VAL A 78 -9.59 10.82 9.62
N LEU A 79 -9.69 10.69 10.96
CA LEU A 79 -8.59 11.10 11.85
C LEU A 79 -7.32 10.27 11.61
N ILE A 80 -7.48 8.97 11.39
CA ILE A 80 -6.38 8.07 11.11
C ILE A 80 -5.72 8.38 9.75
N GLU A 81 -6.51 8.69 8.71
CA GLU A 81 -5.99 9.10 7.41
C GLU A 81 -5.19 10.39 7.48
N LEU A 82 -5.57 11.29 8.38
CA LEU A 82 -4.83 12.51 8.68
C LEU A 82 -3.59 12.29 9.57
N GLY A 83 -3.28 11.04 9.94
CA GLY A 83 -2.09 10.67 10.70
C GLY A 83 -2.24 10.78 12.22
N TYR A 84 -3.45 10.93 12.76
CA TYR A 84 -3.68 11.02 14.20
C TYR A 84 -3.97 9.65 14.83
N LYS A 85 -3.67 9.52 16.13
CA LYS A 85 -4.07 8.36 16.96
C LYS A 85 -5.42 8.64 17.60
N VAL A 86 -6.22 7.59 17.82
CA VAL A 86 -7.55 7.66 18.44
C VAL A 86 -7.64 6.62 19.55
N ALA A 87 -7.85 7.07 20.80
CA ALA A 87 -8.14 6.21 21.95
C ALA A 87 -9.65 6.10 22.13
N VAL A 88 -10.18 4.88 22.15
CA VAL A 88 -11.62 4.59 22.30
C VAL A 88 -11.87 4.13 23.73
N ALA A 89 -12.62 4.92 24.50
CA ALA A 89 -13.01 4.60 25.86
C ALA A 89 -14.49 4.18 25.95
N GLU A 90 -14.73 2.94 26.40
CA GLU A 90 -16.04 2.33 26.53
C GLU A 90 -16.53 2.27 27.97
N GLN A 91 -17.85 2.14 28.14
CA GLN A 91 -18.48 1.89 29.43
C GLN A 91 -18.30 0.41 29.80
N MET A 92 -17.70 0.15 30.97
CA MET A 92 -17.35 -1.20 31.40
C MET A 92 -18.49 -1.87 32.22
N GLU A 93 -19.55 -1.13 32.52
CA GLU A 93 -20.70 -1.60 33.32
C GLU A 93 -22.03 -1.03 32.80
N ASP A 94 -23.12 -1.77 33.04
CA ASP A 94 -24.46 -1.30 32.67
C ASP A 94 -24.80 -0.01 33.47
N PRO A 95 -25.14 1.09 32.80
CA PRO A 95 -25.56 2.35 33.46
C PRO A 95 -26.72 2.16 34.47
N LYS A 96 -27.56 1.14 34.30
CA LYS A 96 -28.68 0.85 35.20
C LYS A 96 -28.25 0.17 36.51
N GLN A 97 -27.08 -0.47 36.52
CA GLN A 97 -26.54 -1.22 37.67
C GLN A 97 -25.40 -0.45 38.37
N ALA A 98 -24.88 0.60 37.74
CA ALA A 98 -23.75 1.37 38.25
C ALA A 98 -24.08 2.13 39.53
N VAL A 99 -23.27 1.96 40.57
CA VAL A 99 -23.35 2.71 41.82
C VAL A 99 -22.43 3.92 41.71
N GLY A 100 -22.99 5.10 41.30
CA GLY A 100 -22.21 6.32 41.10
C GLY A 100 -21.96 6.65 39.65
N VAL A 101 -20.69 6.90 39.27
CA VAL A 101 -20.31 7.18 37.87
C VAL A 101 -19.94 5.88 37.18
N VAL A 102 -20.56 5.62 36.05
CA VAL A 102 -20.23 4.47 35.19
C VAL A 102 -18.73 4.46 34.89
N LYS A 103 -18.06 3.34 35.19
CA LYS A 103 -16.63 3.15 34.93
C LYS A 103 -16.40 3.07 33.42
N ARG A 104 -15.38 3.80 32.96
CA ARG A 104 -14.92 3.78 31.56
C ARG A 104 -13.46 3.48 31.50
N GLU A 105 -13.07 2.66 30.55
CA GLU A 105 -11.67 2.31 30.26
C GLU A 105 -11.43 2.39 28.77
N VAL A 106 -10.16 2.65 28.38
CA VAL A 106 -9.77 2.56 26.98
C VAL A 106 -9.73 1.09 26.61
N VAL A 107 -10.46 0.73 25.59
CA VAL A 107 -10.54 -0.65 25.08
C VAL A 107 -9.70 -0.89 23.84
N GLN A 108 -9.30 0.19 23.18
CA GLN A 108 -8.43 0.15 21.98
C GLN A 108 -7.83 1.53 21.72
N VAL A 109 -6.58 1.54 21.25
CA VAL A 109 -5.96 2.72 20.62
C VAL A 109 -5.76 2.39 19.15
N ILE A 110 -6.40 3.16 18.28
CA ILE A 110 -6.31 2.98 16.83
C ILE A 110 -5.26 3.98 16.31
N THR A 111 -4.30 3.48 15.55
CA THR A 111 -3.22 4.28 14.96
C THR A 111 -3.15 4.01 13.45
N PRO A 112 -2.48 4.85 12.65
CA PRO A 112 -2.34 4.61 11.22
C PRO A 112 -1.79 3.23 10.84
N GLY A 113 -0.93 2.63 11.68
CA GLY A 113 -0.35 1.31 11.50
C GLY A 113 -1.20 0.15 12.04
N THR A 114 -2.15 0.41 12.96
CA THR A 114 -2.92 -0.65 13.63
C THR A 114 -4.38 -0.74 13.21
N VAL A 115 -4.78 -0.09 12.13
CA VAL A 115 -6.16 -0.15 11.61
C VAL A 115 -6.46 -1.54 11.06
N VAL A 116 -7.51 -2.17 11.59
CA VAL A 116 -8.03 -3.47 11.15
C VAL A 116 -9.23 -3.31 10.22
N ASP A 117 -10.16 -2.43 10.57
CA ASP A 117 -11.37 -2.14 9.80
C ASP A 117 -11.21 -0.80 9.07
N SER A 118 -10.62 -0.79 7.88
CA SER A 118 -10.55 0.40 7.06
C SER A 118 -11.41 0.27 5.81
N ALA A 119 -11.94 1.41 5.33
CA ALA A 119 -12.57 1.52 4.01
C ALA A 119 -11.56 1.37 2.84
N LYS A 120 -10.33 0.90 3.13
CA LYS A 120 -9.29 0.70 2.13
C LYS A 120 -9.65 -0.44 1.17
N PRO A 121 -9.15 -0.37 -0.08
CA PRO A 121 -9.30 -1.48 -1.01
C PRO A 121 -8.75 -2.79 -0.42
N ASP A 122 -9.47 -3.88 -0.65
CA ASP A 122 -9.08 -5.22 -0.17
C ASP A 122 -7.69 -5.68 -0.65
N SER A 123 -7.19 -5.08 -1.71
CA SER A 123 -5.89 -5.36 -2.34
C SER A 123 -4.67 -4.72 -1.65
N ALA A 124 -4.83 -3.96 -0.56
CA ALA A 124 -3.72 -3.25 0.08
C ALA A 124 -3.45 -3.75 1.50
N ASN A 125 -2.18 -4.00 1.81
CA ASN A 125 -1.69 -4.20 3.17
C ASN A 125 -1.56 -2.87 3.92
N ASN A 126 -1.53 -2.94 5.26
CA ASN A 126 -1.29 -1.80 6.13
C ASN A 126 -0.17 -2.14 7.11
N PHE A 127 1.06 -1.93 6.68
CA PHE A 127 2.22 -2.30 7.49
C PHE A 127 2.52 -1.27 8.58
N LEU A 128 2.67 -1.77 9.80
CA LEU A 128 3.32 -1.11 10.93
C LEU A 128 4.74 -1.61 11.01
N VAL A 129 5.72 -0.72 11.09
CA VAL A 129 7.14 -1.05 11.10
C VAL A 129 7.74 -0.69 12.45
N ALA A 130 8.60 -1.55 13.00
CA ALA A 130 9.44 -1.23 14.13
C ALA A 130 10.91 -1.31 13.73
N VAL A 131 11.70 -0.34 14.19
CA VAL A 131 13.15 -0.30 13.96
C VAL A 131 13.88 -0.17 15.29
N ASP A 132 14.90 -1.00 15.48
CA ASP A 132 15.81 -0.94 16.62
C ASP A 132 17.26 -0.92 16.14
N PHE A 133 18.18 -0.49 17.01
CA PHE A 133 19.60 -0.37 16.71
C PHE A 133 20.46 -0.86 17.88
N ASP A 134 21.39 -1.78 17.62
CA ASP A 134 22.27 -2.36 18.65
C ASP A 134 23.65 -1.70 18.75
N GLY A 135 23.88 -0.62 18.00
CA GLY A 135 25.16 0.07 17.88
C GLY A 135 25.97 -0.35 16.64
N CYS A 136 25.59 -1.43 15.97
CA CYS A 136 26.27 -1.95 14.76
C CYS A 136 25.30 -2.16 13.59
N ARG A 137 24.12 -2.72 13.85
CA ARG A 137 23.11 -3.08 12.84
C ARG A 137 21.74 -2.60 13.28
N TYR A 138 20.86 -2.46 12.31
CA TYR A 138 19.46 -2.14 12.50
C TYR A 138 18.61 -3.41 12.37
N GLY A 139 17.75 -3.69 13.35
CA GLY A 139 16.67 -4.67 13.21
C GLY A 139 15.42 -3.97 12.71
N LEU A 140 14.81 -4.49 11.67
CA LEU A 140 13.54 -4.00 11.14
C LEU A 140 12.51 -5.11 11.19
N ALA A 141 11.44 -4.92 11.96
CA ALA A 141 10.27 -5.79 11.97
C ALA A 141 9.08 -5.08 11.38
N TYR A 142 8.24 -5.78 10.62
CA TYR A 142 6.97 -5.23 10.15
C TYR A 142 5.82 -6.21 10.34
N MET A 143 4.62 -5.65 10.47
CA MET A 143 3.39 -6.41 10.67
C MET A 143 2.22 -5.75 9.97
N ASP A 144 1.34 -6.55 9.38
CA ASP A 144 -0.01 -6.13 9.02
C ASP A 144 -1.00 -6.75 10.02
N VAL A 145 -1.51 -5.91 10.92
CA VAL A 145 -2.43 -6.35 11.98
C VAL A 145 -3.74 -6.91 11.41
N SER A 146 -4.13 -6.52 10.19
CA SER A 146 -5.36 -6.98 9.54
C SER A 146 -5.26 -8.37 8.90
N THR A 147 -4.06 -8.83 8.54
CA THR A 147 -3.81 -10.14 7.92
C THR A 147 -3.03 -11.08 8.83
N GLY A 148 -2.37 -10.52 9.85
CA GLY A 148 -1.51 -11.26 10.76
C GLY A 148 -0.10 -11.52 10.20
N GLU A 149 0.26 -10.97 9.05
CA GLU A 149 1.61 -11.07 8.48
C GLU A 149 2.62 -10.42 9.43
N PHE A 150 3.71 -11.13 9.74
CA PHE A 150 4.74 -10.68 10.67
C PHE A 150 6.12 -11.11 10.21
N CYS A 151 6.98 -10.15 9.87
CA CYS A 151 8.29 -10.40 9.28
C CYS A 151 9.39 -9.57 9.95
N VAL A 152 10.64 -10.05 9.85
CA VAL A 152 11.82 -9.36 10.40
C VAL A 152 13.03 -9.54 9.52
N THR A 153 13.91 -8.54 9.51
CA THR A 153 15.23 -8.57 8.85
C THR A 153 16.22 -7.70 9.61
N ASP A 154 17.50 -7.90 9.36
CA ASP A 154 18.57 -7.03 9.85
C ASP A 154 19.24 -6.25 8.70
N LEU A 155 19.65 -5.02 8.98
CA LEU A 155 20.13 -4.05 7.98
C LEU A 155 21.44 -3.42 8.44
N ALA A 156 22.33 -3.15 7.48
CA ALA A 156 23.67 -2.63 7.80
C ALA A 156 23.69 -1.12 8.09
N ASP A 157 22.79 -0.35 7.47
CA ASP A 157 22.79 1.11 7.51
C ASP A 157 21.38 1.68 7.49
N PHE A 158 21.24 2.92 7.99
CA PHE A 158 19.95 3.62 8.06
C PHE A 158 19.36 3.94 6.68
N THR A 159 20.20 4.07 5.64
CA THR A 159 19.72 4.27 4.26
C THR A 159 18.94 3.07 3.77
N SER A 160 19.39 1.86 4.12
CA SER A 160 18.69 0.60 3.82
C SER A 160 17.38 0.51 4.62
N VAL A 161 17.38 0.90 5.91
CA VAL A 161 16.16 1.01 6.73
C VAL A 161 15.14 1.92 6.08
N ARG A 162 15.55 3.13 5.69
CA ARG A 162 14.68 4.11 5.02
C ARG A 162 14.10 3.56 3.72
N SER A 163 14.93 2.91 2.91
CA SER A 163 14.51 2.30 1.66
C SER A 163 13.46 1.21 1.88
N GLU A 164 13.63 0.37 2.92
CA GLU A 164 12.69 -0.69 3.23
C GLU A 164 11.36 -0.15 3.77
N ILE A 165 11.39 0.87 4.65
CA ILE A 165 10.18 1.58 5.11
C ILE A 165 9.39 2.17 3.93
N GLN A 166 10.09 2.76 2.93
CA GLN A 166 9.45 3.28 1.72
C GLN A 166 8.84 2.17 0.87
N ASN A 167 9.55 1.06 0.70
CA ASN A 167 9.08 -0.10 -0.05
C ASN A 167 7.82 -0.71 0.57
N LEU A 168 7.76 -0.78 1.91
CA LEU A 168 6.59 -1.24 2.67
C LEU A 168 5.43 -0.25 2.63
N LYS A 169 5.65 1.00 2.17
CA LYS A 169 4.66 2.08 2.22
C LYS A 169 4.05 2.24 3.62
N ALA A 170 4.88 2.04 4.67
CA ALA A 170 4.47 2.18 6.05
C ALA A 170 3.89 3.57 6.30
N LYS A 171 2.89 3.68 7.17
CA LYS A 171 2.33 4.96 7.62
C LYS A 171 2.77 5.33 9.03
N GLU A 172 3.20 4.35 9.78
CA GLU A 172 3.68 4.50 11.15
C GLU A 172 4.94 3.66 11.35
N VAL A 173 5.93 4.28 12.00
CA VAL A 173 7.19 3.64 12.35
C VAL A 173 7.40 3.76 13.85
N LEU A 174 7.65 2.63 14.47
CA LEU A 174 7.99 2.51 15.88
C LEU A 174 9.51 2.52 16.02
N LEU A 175 10.02 3.39 16.87
CA LEU A 175 11.45 3.53 17.11
C LEU A 175 11.82 3.01 18.50
N GLY A 176 12.91 2.27 18.57
CA GLY A 176 13.52 1.80 19.80
C GLY A 176 14.75 2.60 20.21
N PHE A 177 15.09 3.67 19.51
CA PHE A 177 16.25 4.53 19.71
C PHE A 177 15.98 5.97 19.26
N ASP A 178 16.84 6.89 19.66
CA ASP A 178 16.73 8.30 19.27
C ASP A 178 17.34 8.52 17.87
N LEU A 179 16.59 9.17 17.00
CA LEU A 179 17.04 9.61 15.69
C LEU A 179 17.74 10.97 15.76
N SER A 180 18.67 11.21 14.84
CA SER A 180 19.17 12.56 14.57
C SER A 180 18.07 13.48 14.08
N GLU A 181 18.20 14.81 14.27
CA GLU A 181 17.22 15.79 13.78
C GLU A 181 17.02 15.72 12.26
N GLU A 182 18.08 15.40 11.51
CA GLU A 182 18.02 15.24 10.05
C GLU A 182 17.18 14.00 9.66
N GLU A 183 17.46 12.84 10.26
CA GLU A 183 16.72 11.60 10.01
C GLU A 183 15.25 11.73 10.41
N GLN A 184 14.96 12.35 11.56
CA GLN A 184 13.60 12.64 11.99
C GLN A 184 12.87 13.55 11.00
N THR A 185 13.56 14.58 10.48
CA THR A 185 12.97 15.48 9.47
C THR A 185 12.65 14.73 8.17
N ILE A 186 13.52 13.83 7.74
CA ILE A 186 13.29 12.99 6.56
C ILE A 186 12.05 12.12 6.76
N LEU A 187 11.99 11.35 7.84
CA LEU A 187 10.88 10.43 8.09
C LEU A 187 9.53 11.15 8.24
N VAL A 188 9.48 12.23 9.03
CA VAL A 188 8.23 12.95 9.33
C VAL A 188 7.81 13.86 8.18
N LYS A 189 8.72 14.73 7.68
CA LYS A 189 8.34 15.77 6.71
C LYS A 189 8.38 15.31 5.27
N GLN A 190 9.37 14.47 4.90
CA GLN A 190 9.51 14.04 3.51
C GLN A 190 8.70 12.76 3.23
N MET A 191 8.68 11.81 4.18
CA MET A 191 7.96 10.55 4.02
C MET A 191 6.56 10.55 4.62
N ASN A 192 6.16 11.62 5.34
CA ASN A 192 4.86 11.78 6.01
C ASN A 192 4.52 10.61 6.94
N LEU A 193 5.49 10.16 7.75
CA LEU A 193 5.35 9.05 8.68
C LEU A 193 4.97 9.54 10.07
N LEU A 194 4.10 8.79 10.73
CA LEU A 194 3.91 8.92 12.17
C LEU A 194 5.02 8.18 12.89
N LEU A 195 5.76 8.88 13.75
CA LEU A 195 6.75 8.24 14.63
C LEU A 195 6.12 7.93 15.98
N SER A 196 6.30 6.69 16.42
CA SER A 196 5.90 6.19 17.73
C SER A 196 7.11 5.59 18.42
N TYR A 197 7.09 5.52 19.75
CA TYR A 197 8.20 5.03 20.55
C TYR A 197 7.74 3.90 21.47
N GLU A 198 8.56 2.87 21.60
CA GLU A 198 8.35 1.77 22.53
C GLU A 198 9.70 1.29 23.07
N GLU A 199 9.85 1.36 24.39
CA GLU A 199 11.09 0.96 25.06
C GLU A 199 11.07 -0.50 25.54
N THR A 200 9.88 -1.01 25.81
CA THR A 200 9.68 -2.36 26.38
C THR A 200 9.57 -3.41 25.29
N VAL A 201 10.12 -4.58 25.57
CA VAL A 201 10.11 -5.74 24.67
C VAL A 201 9.11 -6.75 25.19
N TYR A 202 8.28 -7.31 24.32
CA TYR A 202 7.36 -8.40 24.66
C TYR A 202 8.14 -9.68 24.96
N GLU A 203 7.87 -10.31 26.11
CA GLU A 203 8.67 -11.43 26.60
C GLU A 203 8.27 -12.80 26.04
N ASP A 204 7.03 -12.94 25.56
CA ASP A 204 6.55 -14.20 25.01
C ASP A 204 7.15 -14.45 23.62
N LYS A 205 7.88 -15.56 23.53
CA LYS A 205 8.57 -16.00 22.29
C LYS A 205 7.80 -17.06 21.50
N SER A 206 6.53 -17.29 21.80
CA SER A 206 5.72 -18.34 21.16
C SER A 206 5.57 -18.17 19.65
N LEU A 207 5.65 -16.92 19.16
CA LEU A 207 5.59 -16.59 17.73
C LEU A 207 6.96 -16.56 17.04
N ILE A 208 8.05 -16.76 17.80
CA ILE A 208 9.44 -16.64 17.30
C ILE A 208 9.99 -18.05 17.09
N ASP A 209 10.12 -18.44 15.83
CA ASP A 209 10.75 -19.70 15.44
C ASP A 209 12.02 -19.39 14.62
N GLY A 210 13.16 -19.97 15.00
CA GLY A 210 14.42 -19.82 14.30
C GLY A 210 15.53 -19.07 15.06
N GLN A 211 16.71 -19.01 14.43
CA GLN A 211 17.89 -18.28 14.94
C GLN A 211 17.86 -16.84 14.42
N LEU A 212 17.40 -15.91 15.26
CA LEU A 212 17.38 -14.49 15.00
C LEU A 212 18.50 -13.78 15.74
N THR A 213 18.98 -12.68 15.18
CA THR A 213 19.93 -11.79 15.87
C THR A 213 19.24 -11.06 17.03
N THR A 214 20.03 -10.55 17.97
CA THR A 214 19.48 -9.81 19.12
C THR A 214 18.68 -8.59 18.67
N VAL A 215 19.16 -7.86 17.67
CA VAL A 215 18.49 -6.65 17.17
C VAL A 215 17.17 -6.96 16.48
N GLU A 216 17.08 -8.08 15.76
CA GLU A 216 15.82 -8.55 15.18
C GLU A 216 14.79 -8.94 16.23
N LEU A 217 15.24 -9.68 17.26
CA LEU A 217 14.39 -10.06 18.40
C LEU A 217 13.86 -8.82 19.13
N THR A 218 14.70 -7.80 19.32
CA THR A 218 14.31 -6.58 20.00
C THR A 218 13.29 -5.78 19.16
N ALA A 219 13.53 -5.61 17.87
CA ALA A 219 12.60 -4.92 16.97
C ALA A 219 11.24 -5.64 16.91
N ALA A 220 11.23 -6.96 16.73
CA ALA A 220 10.02 -7.77 16.71
C ALA A 220 9.27 -7.73 18.05
N GLY A 221 10.00 -7.84 19.18
CA GLY A 221 9.40 -7.78 20.52
C GLY A 221 8.81 -6.41 20.86
N LYS A 222 9.46 -5.30 20.45
CA LYS A 222 8.90 -3.95 20.59
C LYS A 222 7.63 -3.77 19.74
N LEU A 223 7.62 -4.29 18.52
CA LEU A 223 6.45 -4.27 17.65
C LEU A 223 5.27 -5.00 18.29
N LEU A 224 5.48 -6.22 18.77
CA LEU A 224 4.46 -7.01 19.48
C LEU A 224 3.94 -6.27 20.71
N GLN A 225 4.84 -5.70 21.52
CA GLN A 225 4.48 -4.96 22.73
C GLN A 225 3.60 -3.75 22.41
N TYR A 226 3.94 -3.00 21.36
CA TYR A 226 3.16 -1.85 20.93
C TYR A 226 1.77 -2.26 20.45
N VAL A 227 1.68 -3.32 19.63
CA VAL A 227 0.39 -3.82 19.14
C VAL A 227 -0.44 -4.36 20.31
N HIS A 228 0.15 -5.09 21.26
CA HIS A 228 -0.55 -5.55 22.45
C HIS A 228 -1.08 -4.38 23.31
N LYS A 229 -0.26 -3.35 23.54
CA LYS A 229 -0.67 -2.14 24.27
C LYS A 229 -1.79 -1.37 23.56
N THR A 230 -1.76 -1.30 22.24
CA THR A 230 -2.75 -0.54 21.47
C THR A 230 -4.05 -1.31 21.27
N GLN A 231 -3.98 -2.63 21.06
CA GLN A 231 -5.17 -3.46 20.84
C GLN A 231 -5.78 -3.99 22.13
N MET A 232 -5.04 -4.04 23.25
CA MET A 232 -5.50 -4.47 24.59
C MET A 232 -6.15 -5.86 24.61
N ARG A 233 -5.71 -6.77 23.74
CA ARG A 233 -6.24 -8.13 23.55
C ARG A 233 -5.13 -9.07 23.16
N GLU A 234 -5.36 -10.36 23.31
CA GLU A 234 -4.54 -11.40 22.70
C GLU A 234 -4.71 -11.38 21.18
N LEU A 235 -3.61 -11.64 20.47
CA LEU A 235 -3.53 -11.54 19.02
C LEU A 235 -3.31 -12.94 18.43
N SER A 236 -4.29 -13.84 18.65
CA SER A 236 -4.23 -15.24 18.22
C SER A 236 -4.11 -15.45 16.70
N HIS A 237 -4.37 -14.39 15.91
CA HIS A 237 -4.27 -14.41 14.44
C HIS A 237 -2.90 -14.01 13.91
N LEU A 238 -1.96 -13.61 14.74
CA LEU A 238 -0.61 -13.31 14.26
C LEU A 238 0.08 -14.60 13.81
N GLN A 239 0.68 -14.54 12.62
CA GLN A 239 1.48 -15.62 12.07
C GLN A 239 2.81 -15.70 12.81
N ALA A 240 3.46 -16.87 12.76
CA ALA A 240 4.83 -17.01 13.22
C ALA A 240 5.73 -16.00 12.51
N LEU A 241 6.68 -15.42 13.26
CA LEU A 241 7.63 -14.45 12.74
C LEU A 241 8.47 -15.08 11.62
N VAL A 242 8.46 -14.46 10.44
CA VAL A 242 9.25 -14.90 9.29
C VAL A 242 10.48 -14.01 9.15
N HIS A 243 11.66 -14.65 9.24
CA HIS A 243 12.90 -13.98 8.87
C HIS A 243 13.04 -13.94 7.34
N TYR A 244 13.45 -12.80 6.78
CA TYR A 244 13.77 -12.66 5.37
C TYR A 244 15.06 -11.88 5.17
N GLU A 245 15.81 -12.25 4.17
CA GLU A 245 16.98 -11.47 3.75
C GLU A 245 16.62 -10.67 2.51
N ILE A 246 16.99 -9.38 2.50
CA ILE A 246 16.70 -8.51 1.34
C ILE A 246 17.35 -9.07 0.07
N LYS A 247 18.51 -9.71 0.19
CA LYS A 247 19.24 -10.34 -0.93
C LYS A 247 18.53 -11.56 -1.57
N ASP A 248 17.50 -12.14 -0.90
CA ASP A 248 16.72 -13.24 -1.47
C ASP A 248 15.76 -12.77 -2.57
N TYR A 249 15.64 -11.45 -2.72
CA TYR A 249 14.76 -10.81 -3.69
C TYR A 249 15.52 -9.85 -4.58
N LEU A 250 15.05 -9.68 -5.80
CA LEU A 250 15.51 -8.66 -6.73
C LEU A 250 15.29 -7.27 -6.11
N GLN A 251 16.39 -6.59 -5.82
CA GLN A 251 16.34 -5.31 -5.13
C GLN A 251 15.95 -4.18 -6.08
N MET A 252 15.04 -3.36 -5.63
CA MET A 252 14.58 -2.16 -6.35
C MET A 252 14.27 -1.06 -5.34
N SER A 253 14.79 0.14 -5.58
CA SER A 253 14.39 1.31 -4.78
C SER A 253 12.94 1.70 -5.05
N TYR A 254 12.32 2.46 -4.14
CA TYR A 254 10.98 3.02 -4.39
C TYR A 254 10.94 3.87 -5.68
N ALA A 255 11.97 4.65 -5.95
CA ALA A 255 12.09 5.43 -7.19
C ALA A 255 12.11 4.52 -8.43
N THR A 256 12.87 3.42 -8.39
CA THR A 256 12.87 2.40 -9.46
C THR A 256 11.49 1.80 -9.68
N LYS A 257 10.80 1.36 -8.61
CA LYS A 257 9.44 0.80 -8.70
C LYS A 257 8.43 1.81 -9.28
N SER A 258 8.53 3.05 -8.86
CA SER A 258 7.69 4.15 -9.35
C SER A 258 7.98 4.50 -10.80
N SER A 259 9.25 4.62 -11.21
CA SER A 259 9.64 4.93 -12.58
C SER A 259 9.24 3.84 -13.58
N LEU A 260 9.13 2.60 -13.14
CA LEU A 260 8.68 1.45 -13.93
C LEU A 260 7.16 1.22 -13.89
N ASP A 261 6.40 2.05 -13.19
CA ASP A 261 4.95 1.90 -13.02
C ASP A 261 4.53 0.50 -12.56
N LEU A 262 5.20 -0.08 -11.55
CA LEU A 262 4.99 -1.48 -11.17
C LEU A 262 3.61 -1.72 -10.56
N VAL A 263 3.21 -0.95 -9.55
CA VAL A 263 1.96 -1.15 -8.81
C VAL A 263 0.92 -0.08 -9.16
N GLU A 264 1.38 1.14 -9.33
CA GLU A 264 0.58 2.32 -9.63
C GLU A 264 1.27 3.14 -10.73
N ASN A 265 0.49 3.77 -11.59
CA ASN A 265 1.04 4.68 -12.59
C ASN A 265 1.50 5.98 -11.92
N ALA A 266 2.76 6.33 -12.06
CA ALA A 266 3.40 7.46 -11.38
C ALA A 266 2.74 8.83 -11.68
N ARG A 267 2.07 8.99 -12.83
CA ARG A 267 1.42 10.25 -13.23
C ARG A 267 0.02 10.39 -12.67
N THR A 268 -0.73 9.29 -12.57
CA THR A 268 -2.16 9.30 -12.21
C THR A 268 -2.42 8.81 -10.80
N ASN A 269 -1.41 8.19 -10.14
CA ASN A 269 -1.53 7.48 -8.86
C ASN A 269 -2.66 6.45 -8.83
N LYS A 270 -2.96 5.85 -10.00
CA LYS A 270 -3.99 4.82 -10.16
C LYS A 270 -3.38 3.49 -10.58
N LYS A 271 -4.08 2.40 -10.27
CA LYS A 271 -3.72 1.05 -10.69
C LYS A 271 -3.62 0.92 -12.23
N HIS A 272 -4.53 1.56 -12.97
CA HIS A 272 -4.59 1.48 -14.43
C HIS A 272 -3.30 2.00 -15.09
N GLY A 273 -2.73 1.19 -15.99
CA GLY A 273 -1.48 1.49 -16.69
C GLY A 273 -0.23 1.07 -15.90
N SER A 274 -0.36 0.26 -14.84
CA SER A 274 0.76 -0.37 -14.12
C SER A 274 0.95 -1.83 -14.52
N LEU A 275 2.10 -2.42 -14.14
CA LEU A 275 2.33 -3.86 -14.31
C LEU A 275 1.32 -4.69 -13.49
N TYR A 276 1.02 -4.25 -12.26
CA TYR A 276 0.00 -4.88 -11.43
C TYR A 276 -1.38 -4.89 -12.11
N TRP A 277 -1.80 -3.79 -12.74
CA TRP A 277 -3.05 -3.75 -13.51
C TRP A 277 -3.07 -4.75 -14.66
N LEU A 278 -1.94 -4.95 -15.33
CA LEU A 278 -1.82 -5.89 -16.44
C LEU A 278 -1.99 -7.34 -15.97
N LEU A 279 -1.35 -7.70 -14.84
CA LEU A 279 -1.22 -9.07 -14.35
C LEU A 279 -2.37 -9.51 -13.45
N ASP A 280 -3.21 -8.57 -12.97
CA ASP A 280 -4.24 -8.88 -11.98
C ASP A 280 -5.54 -9.38 -12.63
N GLU A 281 -5.60 -10.69 -12.79
CA GLU A 281 -6.78 -11.49 -13.09
C GLU A 281 -7.17 -12.40 -11.90
N THR A 282 -6.67 -12.09 -10.71
CA THR A 282 -7.00 -12.81 -9.48
C THR A 282 -8.49 -12.68 -9.13
N LYS A 283 -9.01 -13.62 -8.36
CA LYS A 283 -10.43 -13.69 -8.00
C LYS A 283 -10.66 -13.43 -6.52
N THR A 284 -9.58 -13.45 -5.72
CA THR A 284 -9.63 -13.27 -4.26
C THR A 284 -8.82 -12.07 -3.82
N ALA A 285 -9.23 -11.42 -2.72
CA ALA A 285 -8.48 -10.31 -2.13
C ALA A 285 -7.08 -10.75 -1.65
N MET A 286 -6.97 -11.97 -1.13
CA MET A 286 -5.70 -12.57 -0.72
C MET A 286 -4.76 -12.75 -1.92
N GLY A 287 -5.26 -13.24 -3.05
CA GLY A 287 -4.51 -13.34 -4.31
C GLY A 287 -4.04 -11.99 -4.81
N MET A 288 -4.88 -10.95 -4.74
CA MET A 288 -4.51 -9.58 -5.10
C MET A 288 -3.32 -9.07 -4.28
N ARG A 289 -3.32 -9.26 -2.95
CA ARG A 289 -2.22 -8.88 -2.07
C ARG A 289 -0.94 -9.65 -2.38
N LEU A 290 -1.05 -10.95 -2.56
CA LEU A 290 0.09 -11.81 -2.88
C LEU A 290 0.71 -11.48 -4.25
N LEU A 291 -0.08 -11.25 -5.29
CA LEU A 291 0.40 -10.81 -6.60
C LEU A 291 1.18 -9.50 -6.50
N ARG A 292 0.66 -8.54 -5.76
CA ARG A 292 1.35 -7.28 -5.49
C ARG A 292 2.70 -7.52 -4.80
N SER A 293 2.73 -8.37 -3.78
CA SER A 293 3.97 -8.76 -3.08
C SER A 293 4.97 -9.41 -4.03
N TRP A 294 4.54 -10.27 -4.95
CA TRP A 294 5.43 -10.91 -5.93
C TRP A 294 6.02 -9.92 -6.95
N ILE A 295 5.25 -8.89 -7.32
CA ILE A 295 5.75 -7.80 -8.18
C ILE A 295 6.74 -6.91 -7.42
N ASP A 296 6.45 -6.61 -6.16
CA ASP A 296 7.30 -5.76 -5.31
C ASP A 296 8.61 -6.45 -4.91
N ARG A 297 8.62 -7.79 -4.81
CA ARG A 297 9.75 -8.63 -4.38
C ARG A 297 9.92 -9.85 -5.29
N PRO A 298 10.40 -9.70 -6.54
CA PRO A 298 10.71 -10.82 -7.42
C PRO A 298 11.83 -11.68 -6.82
N LEU A 299 11.86 -12.96 -7.14
CA LEU A 299 12.78 -13.94 -6.57
C LEU A 299 14.17 -13.87 -7.23
N VAL A 300 15.21 -14.29 -6.48
CA VAL A 300 16.56 -14.54 -7.00
C VAL A 300 16.85 -16.05 -7.07
N SER A 301 16.08 -16.90 -6.33
CA SER A 301 16.24 -18.35 -6.43
C SER A 301 15.67 -18.89 -7.74
N LYS A 302 16.54 -19.46 -8.58
CA LYS A 302 16.19 -20.09 -9.86
C LYS A 302 15.19 -21.24 -9.68
N GLU A 303 15.37 -22.05 -8.62
CA GLU A 303 14.53 -23.18 -8.32
C GLU A 303 13.09 -22.75 -8.02
N ALA A 304 12.94 -21.74 -7.17
CA ALA A 304 11.62 -21.22 -6.79
C ALA A 304 10.90 -20.53 -7.97
N ILE A 305 11.65 -19.86 -8.85
CA ILE A 305 11.13 -19.28 -10.08
C ILE A 305 10.61 -20.37 -11.02
N LEU A 306 11.42 -21.40 -11.25
CA LEU A 306 11.07 -22.51 -12.14
C LEU A 306 9.87 -23.31 -11.62
N GLU A 307 9.73 -23.48 -10.30
CA GLU A 307 8.57 -24.12 -9.68
C GLU A 307 7.27 -23.36 -9.99
N ARG A 308 7.27 -22.03 -9.87
CA ARG A 308 6.10 -21.20 -10.26
C ARG A 308 5.78 -21.33 -11.74
N GLN A 309 6.80 -21.24 -12.60
CA GLN A 309 6.64 -21.36 -14.06
C GLN A 309 6.11 -22.74 -14.49
N GLU A 310 6.52 -23.80 -13.81
CA GLU A 310 6.03 -25.16 -14.09
C GLU A 310 4.52 -25.28 -13.82
N ILE A 311 4.06 -24.74 -12.68
CA ILE A 311 2.64 -24.75 -12.34
C ILE A 311 1.84 -23.92 -13.35
N ILE A 312 2.34 -22.73 -13.73
CA ILE A 312 1.72 -21.90 -14.76
C ILE A 312 1.60 -22.66 -16.08
N GLN A 313 2.66 -23.41 -16.49
CA GLN A 313 2.62 -24.22 -17.71
C GLN A 313 1.56 -25.32 -17.63
N VAL A 314 1.43 -25.98 -16.48
CA VAL A 314 0.37 -27.00 -16.27
C VAL A 314 -1.01 -26.35 -16.39
N PHE A 315 -1.23 -25.19 -15.79
CA PHE A 315 -2.51 -24.47 -15.86
C PHE A 315 -2.82 -23.98 -17.28
N LEU A 316 -1.81 -23.58 -18.07
CA LEU A 316 -1.98 -23.21 -19.48
C LEU A 316 -2.43 -24.40 -20.33
N ASN A 317 -1.88 -25.58 -20.09
CA ASN A 317 -2.18 -26.79 -20.89
C ASN A 317 -3.60 -27.34 -20.60
N ALA A 318 -4.22 -26.98 -19.48
CA ALA A 318 -5.50 -27.47 -19.00
C ALA A 318 -6.54 -26.34 -18.89
N PHE A 319 -7.04 -25.88 -20.04
CA PHE A 319 -7.94 -24.74 -20.15
C PHE A 319 -9.26 -24.91 -19.38
N ILE A 320 -9.87 -26.10 -19.44
CA ILE A 320 -11.18 -26.37 -18.81
C ILE A 320 -11.02 -26.31 -17.30
N GLU A 321 -10.08 -27.09 -16.77
CA GLU A 321 -9.80 -27.20 -15.34
C GLU A 321 -9.40 -25.84 -14.75
N ARG A 322 -8.59 -25.06 -15.47
CA ARG A 322 -8.23 -23.68 -15.06
C ARG A 322 -9.45 -22.75 -15.03
N THR A 323 -10.36 -22.88 -16.01
CA THR A 323 -11.59 -22.06 -16.05
C THR A 323 -12.50 -22.41 -14.88
N ASP A 324 -12.65 -23.71 -14.57
CA ASP A 324 -13.43 -24.16 -13.43
C ASP A 324 -12.81 -23.71 -12.11
N LEU A 325 -11.47 -23.76 -11.99
CA LEU A 325 -10.71 -23.23 -10.86
C LEU A 325 -10.98 -21.73 -10.67
N SER A 326 -10.85 -20.93 -11.73
CA SER A 326 -11.12 -19.50 -11.72
C SER A 326 -12.55 -19.17 -11.26
N ASN A 327 -13.53 -19.96 -11.70
CA ASN A 327 -14.92 -19.79 -11.30
C ASN A 327 -15.16 -20.16 -9.83
N SER A 328 -14.53 -21.23 -9.33
CA SER A 328 -14.65 -21.66 -7.94
C SER A 328 -14.00 -20.66 -6.99
N LEU A 329 -12.88 -20.05 -7.37
CA LEU A 329 -12.19 -19.02 -6.59
C LEU A 329 -13.03 -17.74 -6.39
N LYS A 330 -13.97 -17.42 -7.27
CA LYS A 330 -14.90 -16.27 -7.09
C LYS A 330 -15.78 -16.39 -5.85
N GLY A 331 -16.01 -17.62 -5.37
CA GLY A 331 -16.78 -17.89 -4.16
C GLY A 331 -15.96 -17.83 -2.86
N VAL A 332 -14.66 -17.54 -2.96
CA VAL A 332 -13.73 -17.47 -1.82
C VAL A 332 -13.65 -16.04 -1.29
N TYR A 333 -14.06 -15.85 -0.03
CA TYR A 333 -13.93 -14.59 0.68
C TYR A 333 -12.54 -14.45 1.33
N ASP A 334 -12.26 -13.27 1.86
CA ASP A 334 -10.97 -12.94 2.49
C ASP A 334 -10.79 -13.64 3.85
N ILE A 335 -10.26 -14.87 3.83
CA ILE A 335 -10.06 -15.67 5.04
C ILE A 335 -9.07 -14.98 6.00
N GLU A 336 -8.05 -14.29 5.50
CA GLU A 336 -7.05 -13.60 6.33
C GLU A 336 -7.74 -12.53 7.20
N ARG A 337 -8.51 -11.64 6.60
CA ARG A 337 -9.24 -10.59 7.33
C ARG A 337 -10.39 -11.12 8.14
N LEU A 338 -11.08 -12.17 7.70
CA LEU A 338 -12.12 -12.82 8.48
C LEU A 338 -11.55 -13.47 9.76
N SER A 339 -10.40 -14.13 9.65
CA SER A 339 -9.68 -14.70 10.81
C SER A 339 -9.28 -13.62 11.81
N SER A 340 -8.78 -12.52 11.33
CA SER A 340 -8.43 -11.34 12.13
C SER A 340 -9.66 -10.78 12.89
N ARG A 341 -10.79 -10.60 12.21
CA ARG A 341 -12.03 -10.15 12.85
C ARG A 341 -12.52 -11.12 13.92
N VAL A 342 -12.33 -12.42 13.73
CA VAL A 342 -12.64 -13.44 14.76
C VAL A 342 -11.77 -13.23 15.98
N SER A 343 -10.43 -13.13 15.81
CA SER A 343 -9.47 -12.89 16.90
C SER A 343 -9.75 -11.58 17.64
N PHE A 344 -10.06 -10.49 16.92
CA PHE A 344 -10.46 -9.22 17.53
C PHE A 344 -11.84 -9.26 18.21
N GLY A 345 -12.54 -10.36 18.15
CA GLY A 345 -13.90 -10.45 18.69
C GLY A 345 -14.88 -9.52 17.98
N LYS A 346 -14.58 -9.07 16.76
CA LYS A 346 -15.42 -8.17 15.95
C LYS A 346 -16.22 -8.91 14.88
N ALA A 347 -15.92 -10.18 14.63
CA ALA A 347 -16.64 -10.98 13.64
C ALA A 347 -18.14 -11.02 13.95
N ASN A 348 -18.92 -10.65 12.97
CA ASN A 348 -20.37 -10.67 13.00
C ASN A 348 -20.95 -11.95 12.35
N PRO A 349 -22.26 -12.20 12.41
CA PRO A 349 -22.84 -13.41 11.81
C PRO A 349 -22.60 -13.55 10.30
N LYS A 350 -22.59 -12.45 9.55
CA LYS A 350 -22.29 -12.47 8.11
C LYS A 350 -20.84 -12.83 7.81
N ASP A 351 -19.91 -12.39 8.67
CA ASP A 351 -18.49 -12.76 8.54
C ASP A 351 -18.31 -14.28 8.69
N LEU A 352 -19.01 -14.90 9.64
CA LEU A 352 -18.99 -16.37 9.82
C LEU A 352 -19.66 -17.09 8.64
N LEU A 353 -20.77 -16.56 8.10
CA LEU A 353 -21.39 -17.11 6.90
C LEU A 353 -20.46 -17.05 5.69
N GLN A 354 -19.76 -15.94 5.49
CA GLN A 354 -18.76 -15.81 4.41
C GLN A 354 -17.64 -16.82 4.57
N LEU A 355 -17.16 -17.04 5.80
CA LEU A 355 -16.20 -18.09 6.09
C LEU A 355 -16.76 -19.47 5.78
N GLY A 356 -17.98 -19.79 6.21
CA GLY A 356 -18.65 -21.05 5.90
C GLY A 356 -18.82 -21.28 4.39
N HIS A 357 -19.24 -20.25 3.66
CA HIS A 357 -19.32 -20.32 2.18
C HIS A 357 -17.97 -20.60 1.53
N THR A 358 -16.91 -19.95 2.01
CA THR A 358 -15.54 -20.21 1.52
C THR A 358 -15.14 -21.66 1.78
N LEU A 359 -15.32 -22.16 3.00
CA LEU A 359 -14.97 -23.53 3.37
C LEU A 359 -15.76 -24.58 2.56
N ALA A 360 -17.00 -24.29 2.19
CA ALA A 360 -17.79 -25.15 1.32
C ALA A 360 -17.24 -25.21 -0.12
N GLN A 361 -16.50 -24.20 -0.60
CA GLN A 361 -15.85 -24.21 -1.91
C GLN A 361 -14.52 -24.97 -1.92
N VAL A 362 -13.82 -25.06 -0.79
CA VAL A 362 -12.46 -25.64 -0.70
C VAL A 362 -12.40 -27.07 -1.23
N PRO A 363 -13.34 -28.01 -0.92
CA PRO A 363 -13.33 -29.36 -1.47
C PRO A 363 -13.41 -29.39 -3.00
N TYR A 364 -14.18 -28.49 -3.62
CA TYR A 364 -14.29 -28.39 -5.08
C TYR A 364 -12.99 -27.87 -5.69
N ILE A 365 -12.39 -26.84 -5.09
CA ILE A 365 -11.08 -26.30 -5.52
C ILE A 365 -10.03 -27.43 -5.44
N LYS A 366 -9.99 -28.17 -4.35
CA LYS A 366 -9.07 -29.29 -4.14
C LYS A 366 -9.24 -30.37 -5.22
N ALA A 367 -10.46 -30.78 -5.49
CA ALA A 367 -10.78 -31.77 -6.52
C ALA A 367 -10.37 -31.31 -7.94
N ILE A 368 -10.55 -30.01 -8.26
CA ILE A 368 -10.09 -29.44 -9.52
C ILE A 368 -8.55 -29.46 -9.58
N LEU A 369 -7.86 -29.10 -8.52
CA LEU A 369 -6.39 -29.16 -8.47
C LEU A 369 -5.86 -30.59 -8.61
N GLU A 370 -6.50 -31.57 -8.01
CA GLU A 370 -6.18 -32.99 -8.17
C GLU A 370 -6.34 -33.47 -9.65
N SER A 371 -7.29 -32.88 -10.39
CA SER A 371 -7.51 -33.27 -11.80
C SER A 371 -6.40 -32.84 -12.77
N PHE A 372 -5.51 -31.89 -12.37
CA PHE A 372 -4.34 -31.55 -13.18
C PHE A 372 -3.30 -32.67 -13.25
N ASN A 373 -3.32 -33.64 -12.34
CA ASN A 373 -2.45 -34.84 -12.32
C ASN A 373 -0.96 -34.49 -12.50
N SER A 374 -0.47 -33.50 -11.76
CA SER A 374 0.90 -32.99 -11.88
C SER A 374 1.60 -32.91 -10.54
N PRO A 375 2.82 -33.48 -10.38
CA PRO A 375 3.55 -33.47 -9.10
C PRO A 375 3.81 -32.06 -8.51
N CYS A 376 3.94 -31.02 -9.34
CA CYS A 376 4.12 -29.66 -8.86
C CYS A 376 2.82 -29.08 -8.28
N VAL A 377 1.66 -29.51 -8.80
CA VAL A 377 0.34 -29.11 -8.27
C VAL A 377 -0.02 -29.94 -7.03
N ASP A 378 0.41 -31.20 -6.95
CA ASP A 378 0.16 -32.08 -5.80
C ASP A 378 0.68 -31.50 -4.48
N LYS A 379 1.77 -30.71 -4.52
CA LYS A 379 2.23 -29.99 -3.33
C LYS A 379 1.17 -29.01 -2.80
N LEU A 380 0.56 -28.23 -3.69
CA LEU A 380 -0.52 -27.31 -3.35
C LEU A 380 -1.75 -28.05 -2.82
N VAL A 381 -2.11 -29.18 -3.44
CA VAL A 381 -3.22 -30.04 -3.02
C VAL A 381 -3.03 -30.54 -1.58
N ASN A 382 -1.81 -30.98 -1.25
CA ASN A 382 -1.47 -31.50 0.08
C ASN A 382 -1.52 -30.42 1.16
N ASP A 383 -1.27 -29.16 0.82
CA ASP A 383 -1.36 -28.03 1.72
C ASP A 383 -2.79 -27.49 1.93
N ILE A 384 -3.76 -27.96 1.12
CA ILE A 384 -5.16 -27.59 1.26
C ILE A 384 -5.85 -28.46 2.32
N ASP A 385 -6.14 -27.83 3.45
CA ASP A 385 -6.98 -28.38 4.52
C ASP A 385 -8.43 -27.87 4.35
N SER A 386 -9.35 -28.79 4.07
CA SER A 386 -10.75 -28.44 3.79
C SER A 386 -11.58 -28.08 5.03
N LEU A 387 -11.08 -28.31 6.25
CA LEU A 387 -11.73 -27.95 7.51
C LEU A 387 -13.23 -28.34 7.57
N PRO A 388 -13.62 -29.58 7.27
CA PRO A 388 -15.03 -29.97 7.16
C PRO A 388 -15.79 -29.84 8.48
N GLU A 389 -15.12 -30.04 9.62
CA GLU A 389 -15.67 -29.85 10.94
C GLU A 389 -16.06 -28.40 11.21
N LEU A 390 -15.28 -27.46 10.76
CA LEU A 390 -15.57 -26.03 10.93
C LEU A 390 -16.69 -25.58 9.99
N GLU A 391 -16.66 -26.03 8.73
CA GLU A 391 -17.76 -25.80 7.78
C GLU A 391 -19.08 -26.30 8.35
N TYR A 392 -19.09 -27.56 8.85
CA TYR A 392 -20.29 -28.18 9.45
C TYR A 392 -20.81 -27.36 10.65
N LEU A 393 -19.92 -26.94 11.55
CA LEU A 393 -20.29 -26.11 12.70
C LEU A 393 -20.98 -24.81 12.25
N ILE A 394 -20.36 -24.06 11.35
CA ILE A 394 -20.90 -22.76 10.89
C ILE A 394 -22.24 -22.96 10.19
N ARG A 395 -22.32 -23.92 9.27
CA ARG A 395 -23.51 -24.21 8.47
C ARG A 395 -24.70 -24.69 9.31
N THR A 396 -24.45 -25.43 10.40
CA THR A 396 -25.53 -25.92 11.30
C THR A 396 -25.91 -24.90 12.34
N ALA A 397 -25.00 -24.03 12.76
CA ALA A 397 -25.22 -23.10 13.86
C ALA A 397 -25.79 -21.74 13.40
N ILE A 398 -25.29 -21.17 12.29
CA ILE A 398 -25.67 -19.83 11.86
C ILE A 398 -26.83 -19.88 10.86
N ASP A 399 -27.81 -19.00 11.04
CA ASP A 399 -28.92 -18.87 10.12
C ASP A 399 -28.46 -18.24 8.80
N PRO A 400 -28.81 -18.79 7.62
CA PRO A 400 -28.41 -18.23 6.33
C PRO A 400 -28.85 -16.77 6.12
N ASP A 401 -29.96 -16.37 6.71
CA ASP A 401 -30.52 -15.01 6.63
C ASP A 401 -30.13 -14.14 7.84
N ALA A 402 -29.13 -14.56 8.63
CA ALA A 402 -28.70 -13.83 9.80
C ALA A 402 -28.34 -12.36 9.48
N PRO A 403 -28.79 -11.41 10.32
CA PRO A 403 -28.45 -9.99 10.15
C PRO A 403 -26.96 -9.74 10.44
N ALA A 404 -26.45 -8.58 9.99
CA ALA A 404 -25.07 -8.19 10.30
C ALA A 404 -24.89 -7.80 11.77
N THR A 405 -25.96 -7.33 12.42
CA THR A 405 -25.92 -6.80 13.79
C THR A 405 -26.42 -7.87 14.77
N ILE A 406 -25.58 -8.22 15.74
CA ILE A 406 -25.91 -9.27 16.75
C ILE A 406 -27.15 -8.89 17.55
N SER A 407 -27.39 -7.60 17.84
CA SER A 407 -28.55 -7.14 18.64
C SER A 407 -29.90 -7.26 17.93
N GLU A 408 -29.93 -7.54 16.63
CA GLU A 408 -31.20 -7.75 15.91
C GLU A 408 -31.84 -9.11 16.17
N GLY A 409 -31.06 -10.09 16.68
CA GLY A 409 -31.52 -11.46 16.91
C GLY A 409 -31.68 -12.27 15.62
N SER A 410 -32.21 -13.48 15.72
CA SER A 410 -32.37 -14.42 14.59
C SER A 410 -31.05 -14.82 13.93
N ILE A 411 -29.99 -14.98 14.72
CA ILE A 411 -28.64 -15.29 14.28
C ILE A 411 -28.44 -16.82 14.19
N ILE A 412 -28.94 -17.55 15.19
CA ILE A 412 -28.73 -18.98 15.33
C ILE A 412 -29.84 -19.75 14.60
N ARG A 413 -29.45 -20.78 13.88
CA ARG A 413 -30.37 -21.62 13.09
C ARG A 413 -31.32 -22.39 13.98
N THR A 414 -32.57 -22.50 13.55
CA THR A 414 -33.55 -23.36 14.22
C THR A 414 -33.08 -24.81 14.20
N GLY A 415 -33.16 -25.50 15.33
CA GLY A 415 -32.70 -26.88 15.52
C GLY A 415 -31.27 -26.99 16.06
N PHE A 416 -30.56 -25.88 16.28
CA PHE A 416 -29.20 -25.90 16.84
C PHE A 416 -29.18 -26.02 18.38
N ASP A 417 -30.05 -25.26 19.08
CA ASP A 417 -30.21 -25.33 20.55
C ASP A 417 -31.67 -25.45 20.93
N GLU A 418 -32.03 -26.50 21.69
CA GLU A 418 -33.39 -26.82 22.08
C GLU A 418 -34.02 -25.74 22.97
N ARG A 419 -33.24 -25.08 23.84
CA ARG A 419 -33.73 -24.03 24.74
C ARG A 419 -34.09 -22.78 23.93
N LEU A 420 -33.26 -22.40 22.96
CA LEU A 420 -33.52 -21.28 22.08
C LEU A 420 -34.78 -21.51 21.24
N ASP A 421 -34.93 -22.73 20.71
CA ASP A 421 -36.11 -23.11 19.94
C ASP A 421 -37.37 -23.11 20.80
N HIS A 422 -37.27 -23.50 22.08
CA HIS A 422 -38.38 -23.41 23.05
C HIS A 422 -38.80 -21.95 23.23
N TYR A 423 -37.90 -21.01 23.50
CA TYR A 423 -38.24 -19.60 23.65
C TYR A 423 -38.85 -19.00 22.38
N ARG A 424 -38.30 -19.32 21.21
CA ARG A 424 -38.87 -18.91 19.92
C ARG A 424 -40.27 -19.47 19.67
N LYS A 425 -40.54 -20.71 20.11
CA LYS A 425 -41.86 -21.33 20.06
C LYS A 425 -42.86 -20.60 20.96
N VAL A 426 -42.46 -20.26 22.19
CA VAL A 426 -43.30 -19.49 23.12
C VAL A 426 -43.65 -18.12 22.53
N MET A 427 -42.70 -17.41 21.92
CA MET A 427 -42.98 -16.13 21.28
C MET A 427 -43.92 -16.25 20.07
N ARG A 428 -43.79 -17.28 19.26
CA ARG A 428 -44.67 -17.55 18.10
C ARG A 428 -46.07 -17.99 18.51
N GLU A 429 -46.18 -18.90 19.46
CA GLU A 429 -47.46 -19.35 19.99
C GLU A 429 -48.17 -18.28 20.80
N GLY A 430 -47.40 -17.42 21.51
CA GLY A 430 -47.93 -16.26 22.24
C GLY A 430 -48.69 -15.28 21.35
N THR A 431 -48.25 -15.08 20.11
CA THR A 431 -49.01 -14.29 19.14
C THR A 431 -50.33 -14.92 18.76
N GLY A 432 -50.39 -16.25 18.69
CA GLY A 432 -51.63 -17.00 18.53
C GLY A 432 -52.56 -16.88 19.76
N TRP A 433 -51.99 -17.02 20.95
CA TRP A 433 -52.76 -16.87 22.22
C TRP A 433 -53.34 -15.46 22.36
N ILE A 434 -52.64 -14.41 21.95
CA ILE A 434 -53.15 -13.03 21.91
C ILE A 434 -54.36 -12.91 20.97
N ALA A 435 -54.31 -13.53 19.79
CA ALA A 435 -55.42 -13.54 18.84
C ALA A 435 -56.64 -14.32 19.39
N ASP A 436 -56.38 -15.44 20.09
CA ASP A 436 -57.42 -16.20 20.74
C ASP A 436 -58.11 -15.42 21.88
N ILE A 437 -57.30 -14.72 22.70
CA ILE A 437 -57.86 -13.82 23.75
C ILE A 437 -58.67 -12.68 23.12
N GLU A 438 -58.16 -12.08 22.03
CA GLU A 438 -58.89 -11.04 21.30
C GLU A 438 -60.25 -11.56 20.84
N ALA A 439 -60.30 -12.75 20.26
CA ALA A 439 -61.52 -13.37 19.78
C ALA A 439 -62.48 -13.71 20.93
N LYS A 440 -61.95 -14.30 22.01
CA LYS A 440 -62.73 -14.66 23.23
C LYS A 440 -63.34 -13.43 23.89
N GLU A 441 -62.52 -12.38 24.10
CA GLU A 441 -63.02 -11.18 24.77
C GLU A 441 -63.89 -10.31 23.84
N ARG A 442 -63.72 -10.36 22.52
CA ARG A 442 -64.66 -9.78 21.57
C ARG A 442 -66.01 -10.41 21.64
N GLN A 443 -66.09 -11.73 21.74
CA GLN A 443 -67.33 -12.46 21.87
C GLN A 443 -68.01 -12.23 23.26
N ALA A 444 -67.26 -12.23 24.33
CA ALA A 444 -67.71 -12.04 25.69
C ALA A 444 -68.24 -10.62 25.98
N SER A 445 -67.57 -9.58 25.46
CA SER A 445 -67.92 -8.17 25.64
C SER A 445 -69.00 -7.68 24.68
N GLY A 446 -69.22 -8.34 23.54
CA GLY A 446 -70.07 -7.86 22.45
C GLY A 446 -69.54 -6.65 21.70
N ILE A 447 -68.32 -6.27 21.92
CA ILE A 447 -67.64 -5.13 21.22
C ILE A 447 -67.05 -5.63 19.90
N ASN A 448 -67.75 -5.45 18.80
CA ASN A 448 -67.40 -5.97 17.48
C ASN A 448 -66.02 -5.52 16.97
N ASN A 449 -65.57 -4.32 17.38
CA ASN A 449 -64.31 -3.73 16.97
C ASN A 449 -63.21 -3.83 18.02
N LEU A 450 -63.35 -4.73 19.00
CA LEU A 450 -62.33 -4.96 20.00
C LEU A 450 -61.05 -5.53 19.33
N LYS A 451 -59.92 -4.85 19.52
CA LYS A 451 -58.59 -5.27 19.01
C LYS A 451 -57.55 -5.15 20.11
N ILE A 452 -56.61 -6.03 20.08
CA ILE A 452 -55.39 -5.93 20.88
C ILE A 452 -54.30 -5.24 20.04
N ASP A 453 -53.83 -4.12 20.54
CA ASP A 453 -52.68 -3.39 19.96
C ASP A 453 -51.49 -3.42 20.93
N TYR A 454 -50.34 -3.06 20.45
CA TYR A 454 -49.09 -3.00 21.22
C TYR A 454 -48.42 -1.64 21.13
N ASN A 455 -47.90 -1.13 22.23
CA ASN A 455 -46.94 -0.03 22.22
C ASN A 455 -45.88 -0.21 23.32
N LYS A 456 -44.71 0.41 23.15
CA LYS A 456 -43.56 0.27 24.08
C LYS A 456 -43.86 0.73 25.52
N LYS A 457 -44.83 1.64 25.72
CA LYS A 457 -45.14 2.22 27.04
C LYS A 457 -46.14 1.38 27.84
N ASP A 458 -47.20 0.94 27.18
CA ASP A 458 -48.33 0.27 27.85
C ASP A 458 -48.37 -1.26 27.59
N GLY A 459 -47.42 -1.76 26.71
CA GLY A 459 -47.43 -3.15 26.30
C GLY A 459 -48.61 -3.51 25.40
N TYR A 460 -49.13 -4.75 25.51
CA TYR A 460 -50.33 -5.18 24.84
C TYR A 460 -51.59 -4.65 25.57
N TYR A 461 -52.56 -4.10 24.83
CA TYR A 461 -53.77 -3.55 25.38
C TYR A 461 -54.96 -3.72 24.43
N PHE A 462 -56.14 -3.87 25.00
CA PHE A 462 -57.37 -3.76 24.27
C PHE A 462 -57.67 -2.28 23.96
N HIS A 463 -57.95 -1.98 22.72
CA HIS A 463 -58.33 -0.65 22.28
C HIS A 463 -59.83 -0.56 22.26
N VAL A 464 -60.42 0.29 23.16
CA VAL A 464 -61.86 0.50 23.25
C VAL A 464 -62.19 1.96 22.93
N THR A 465 -63.05 2.19 21.96
CA THR A 465 -63.52 3.54 21.62
C THR A 465 -64.53 4.04 22.67
N THR A 466 -64.62 5.39 22.82
CA THR A 466 -65.48 6.02 23.82
C THR A 466 -66.96 5.58 23.73
N SER A 467 -67.47 5.21 22.55
CA SER A 467 -68.82 4.73 22.30
C SER A 467 -69.10 3.35 22.93
N ASN A 468 -68.10 2.56 23.20
CA ASN A 468 -68.16 1.20 23.67
C ASN A 468 -67.78 1.02 25.15
N LEU A 469 -67.48 2.11 25.87
CA LEU A 469 -67.06 2.06 27.28
C LEU A 469 -68.08 1.42 28.20
N SER A 470 -69.41 1.51 27.94
CA SER A 470 -70.46 0.89 28.71
C SER A 470 -70.50 -0.65 28.56
N LEU A 471 -69.82 -1.20 27.55
CA LEU A 471 -69.74 -2.64 27.28
C LEU A 471 -68.43 -3.28 27.83
N VAL A 472 -67.61 -2.51 28.50
CA VAL A 472 -66.31 -3.01 29.03
C VAL A 472 -66.62 -3.91 30.23
N PRO A 473 -66.14 -5.19 30.24
CA PRO A 473 -66.33 -6.13 31.34
C PRO A 473 -65.55 -5.65 32.59
N GLU A 474 -66.10 -6.07 33.80
CA GLU A 474 -65.49 -5.69 35.08
C GLU A 474 -64.07 -6.21 35.29
N HIS A 475 -63.69 -7.31 34.63
CA HIS A 475 -62.31 -7.86 34.73
C HIS A 475 -61.29 -7.10 33.89
N PHE A 476 -61.71 -6.11 33.12
CA PHE A 476 -60.76 -5.22 32.39
C PHE A 476 -60.27 -4.14 33.35
N PHE A 477 -58.95 -3.98 33.47
CA PHE A 477 -58.35 -2.86 34.18
C PHE A 477 -57.81 -1.83 33.19
N ARG A 478 -58.05 -0.57 33.49
CA ARG A 478 -57.67 0.54 32.61
C ARG A 478 -56.16 0.83 32.69
N LYS A 479 -55.46 0.79 31.55
CA LYS A 479 -54.04 1.13 31.41
C LYS A 479 -53.82 2.61 31.08
N ALA A 480 -54.60 3.19 30.16
CA ALA A 480 -54.48 4.59 29.75
C ALA A 480 -55.76 5.15 29.17
N THR A 481 -55.99 6.47 29.29
CA THR A 481 -57.12 7.19 28.70
C THR A 481 -56.58 8.13 27.62
N LEU A 482 -57.19 8.09 26.43
CA LEU A 482 -56.93 8.93 25.28
C LEU A 482 -58.15 9.80 24.98
N LYS A 483 -58.02 10.78 24.07
CA LYS A 483 -59.09 11.73 23.76
C LYS A 483 -60.39 11.05 23.25
N ASN A 484 -60.29 9.95 22.47
CA ASN A 484 -61.41 9.28 21.80
C ASN A 484 -61.46 7.77 22.10
N SER A 485 -60.64 7.25 22.99
CA SER A 485 -60.57 5.83 23.32
C SER A 485 -59.90 5.60 24.66
N GLU A 486 -60.08 4.43 25.21
CA GLU A 486 -59.34 3.97 26.41
C GLU A 486 -58.62 2.65 26.12
N ARG A 487 -57.51 2.44 26.85
CA ARG A 487 -56.68 1.24 26.76
C ARG A 487 -56.87 0.39 28.00
N TYR A 488 -57.21 -0.88 27.80
CA TYR A 488 -57.48 -1.81 28.86
C TYR A 488 -56.55 -3.01 28.81
N GLY A 489 -56.30 -3.61 29.94
CA GLY A 489 -55.60 -4.89 30.09
C GLY A 489 -56.50 -5.92 30.77
N THR A 490 -56.18 -7.22 30.63
CA THR A 490 -56.74 -8.29 31.44
C THR A 490 -55.63 -9.05 32.14
N ALA A 491 -55.90 -9.73 33.23
CA ALA A 491 -54.92 -10.56 33.94
C ALA A 491 -54.34 -11.66 33.03
N GLU A 492 -55.16 -12.24 32.14
CA GLU A 492 -54.74 -13.27 31.16
C GLU A 492 -53.77 -12.68 30.10
N LEU A 493 -54.11 -11.49 29.55
CA LEU A 493 -53.25 -10.78 28.61
C LEU A 493 -51.90 -10.36 29.25
N ALA A 494 -51.94 -9.85 30.49
CA ALA A 494 -50.72 -9.47 31.23
C ALA A 494 -49.83 -10.68 31.53
N LYS A 495 -50.38 -11.86 31.81
CA LYS A 495 -49.64 -13.09 32.02
C LYS A 495 -48.93 -13.54 30.74
N ILE A 496 -49.62 -13.56 29.61
CA ILE A 496 -49.03 -13.91 28.32
C ILE A 496 -47.98 -12.90 27.91
N GLU A 497 -48.25 -11.60 28.08
CA GLU A 497 -47.27 -10.55 27.85
C GLU A 497 -45.98 -10.77 28.65
N GLY A 498 -46.09 -11.09 29.95
CA GLY A 498 -44.95 -11.41 30.81
C GLY A 498 -44.16 -12.60 30.29
N GLN A 499 -44.83 -13.71 29.93
CA GLN A 499 -44.18 -14.90 29.37
C GLN A 499 -43.46 -14.60 28.01
N MET A 500 -44.08 -13.80 27.16
CA MET A 500 -43.46 -13.43 25.89
C MET A 500 -42.26 -12.47 26.08
N LEU A 501 -42.32 -11.54 27.03
CA LEU A 501 -41.23 -10.62 27.33
C LEU A 501 -40.04 -11.39 27.93
N GLU A 502 -40.28 -12.26 28.90
CA GLU A 502 -39.27 -13.14 29.47
C GLU A 502 -38.65 -14.05 28.41
N ALA A 503 -39.48 -14.70 27.58
CA ALA A 503 -38.96 -15.51 26.47
C ALA A 503 -38.14 -14.72 25.46
N ARG A 504 -38.49 -13.47 25.22
CA ARG A 504 -37.73 -12.58 24.31
C ARG A 504 -36.37 -12.18 24.90
N GLU A 505 -36.33 -11.78 26.17
CA GLU A 505 -35.10 -11.39 26.85
C GLU A 505 -34.14 -12.59 26.97
N GLU A 506 -34.64 -13.74 27.44
CA GLU A 506 -33.87 -14.97 27.55
C GLU A 506 -33.41 -15.51 26.19
N SER A 507 -34.26 -15.44 25.15
CA SER A 507 -33.88 -15.80 23.79
C SER A 507 -32.73 -14.92 23.25
N SER A 508 -32.80 -13.63 23.47
CA SER A 508 -31.77 -12.69 23.00
C SER A 508 -30.45 -12.90 23.72
N SER A 509 -30.49 -13.09 25.05
CA SER A 509 -29.27 -13.34 25.83
C SER A 509 -28.64 -14.69 25.46
N LEU A 510 -29.45 -15.74 25.37
CA LEU A 510 -28.96 -17.07 25.00
C LEU A 510 -28.40 -17.12 23.56
N GLU A 511 -29.05 -16.41 22.63
CA GLU A 511 -28.59 -16.34 21.26
C GLU A 511 -27.23 -15.65 21.15
N TYR A 512 -27.01 -14.57 21.92
CA TYR A 512 -25.75 -13.91 22.06
C TYR A 512 -24.65 -14.83 22.61
N ASP A 513 -24.96 -15.54 23.72
CA ASP A 513 -24.01 -16.46 24.38
C ASP A 513 -23.61 -17.61 23.45
N ILE A 514 -24.57 -18.20 22.73
CA ILE A 514 -24.31 -19.25 21.74
C ILE A 514 -23.39 -18.71 20.62
N PHE A 515 -23.68 -17.51 20.10
CA PHE A 515 -22.87 -16.90 19.05
C PHE A 515 -21.44 -16.64 19.53
N MET A 516 -21.27 -16.15 20.78
CA MET A 516 -19.94 -15.94 21.37
C MET A 516 -19.18 -17.26 21.52
N CYS A 517 -19.87 -18.34 21.94
CA CYS A 517 -19.27 -19.66 22.03
C CYS A 517 -18.82 -20.20 20.66
N ILE A 518 -19.64 -20.05 19.62
CA ILE A 518 -19.29 -20.42 18.24
C ILE A 518 -18.06 -19.64 17.77
N ARG A 519 -18.03 -18.32 17.99
CA ARG A 519 -16.89 -17.48 17.61
C ARG A 519 -15.60 -17.92 18.30
N ALA A 520 -15.65 -18.22 19.59
CA ALA A 520 -14.51 -18.75 20.32
C ALA A 520 -14.05 -20.12 19.79
N GLN A 521 -14.97 -20.98 19.34
CA GLN A 521 -14.60 -22.22 18.66
C GLN A 521 -13.92 -21.96 17.32
N VAL A 522 -14.44 -21.04 16.49
CA VAL A 522 -13.78 -20.65 15.21
C VAL A 522 -12.36 -20.13 15.44
N GLU A 523 -12.13 -19.38 16.52
CA GLU A 523 -10.83 -18.85 16.90
C GLU A 523 -9.77 -19.95 17.04
N THR A 524 -10.11 -21.13 17.49
CA THR A 524 -9.18 -22.26 17.63
C THR A 524 -8.67 -22.81 16.29
N TYR A 525 -9.31 -22.47 15.18
CA TYR A 525 -8.93 -22.87 13.83
C TYR A 525 -8.08 -21.84 13.06
N ILE A 526 -7.77 -20.68 13.66
CA ILE A 526 -7.15 -19.55 12.96
C ILE A 526 -5.86 -19.95 12.25
N ASN A 527 -4.95 -20.67 12.90
CA ASN A 527 -3.67 -21.08 12.27
C ASN A 527 -3.89 -21.97 11.03
N ARG A 528 -4.88 -22.86 11.07
CA ARG A 528 -5.24 -23.72 9.92
C ARG A 528 -5.88 -22.88 8.80
N LEU A 529 -6.73 -21.91 9.17
CA LEU A 529 -7.34 -20.98 8.22
C LEU A 529 -6.30 -20.11 7.53
N GLN A 530 -5.30 -19.62 8.24
CA GLN A 530 -4.21 -18.81 7.66
C GLN A 530 -3.36 -19.62 6.68
N LYS A 531 -3.03 -20.88 7.00
CA LYS A 531 -2.33 -21.77 6.07
C LYS A 531 -3.15 -22.00 4.81
N LEU A 532 -4.45 -22.27 4.96
CA LEU A 532 -5.38 -22.43 3.83
C LEU A 532 -5.44 -21.14 2.98
N ALA A 533 -5.54 -19.97 3.62
CA ALA A 533 -5.57 -18.67 2.94
C ALA A 533 -4.34 -18.44 2.07
N LYS A 534 -3.14 -18.73 2.59
CA LYS A 534 -1.87 -18.60 1.87
C LYS A 534 -1.81 -19.53 0.66
N THR A 535 -2.28 -20.77 0.81
CA THR A 535 -2.31 -21.73 -0.31
C THR A 535 -3.31 -21.29 -1.38
N LEU A 536 -4.53 -20.88 -0.99
CA LEU A 536 -5.53 -20.39 -1.95
C LEU A 536 -5.08 -19.11 -2.65
N ALA A 537 -4.42 -18.19 -1.96
CA ALA A 537 -3.83 -17.01 -2.57
C ALA A 537 -2.76 -17.37 -3.62
N THR A 538 -1.91 -18.36 -3.31
CA THR A 538 -0.89 -18.86 -4.25
C THR A 538 -1.52 -19.47 -5.50
N VAL A 539 -2.54 -20.29 -5.33
CA VAL A 539 -3.31 -20.89 -6.43
C VAL A 539 -3.94 -19.80 -7.30
N ASP A 540 -4.53 -18.79 -6.69
CA ASP A 540 -5.19 -17.68 -7.38
C ASP A 540 -4.20 -16.83 -8.19
N VAL A 541 -3.01 -16.53 -7.64
CA VAL A 541 -1.96 -15.82 -8.38
C VAL A 541 -1.46 -16.62 -9.56
N LEU A 542 -1.16 -17.91 -9.38
CA LEU A 542 -0.66 -18.77 -10.45
C LEU A 542 -1.69 -18.94 -11.58
N GLN A 543 -2.97 -19.07 -11.22
CA GLN A 543 -4.07 -19.11 -12.19
C GLN A 543 -4.20 -17.77 -12.93
N SER A 544 -4.08 -16.62 -12.21
CA SER A 544 -4.09 -15.30 -12.81
C SER A 544 -3.00 -15.13 -13.85
N LEU A 545 -1.75 -15.50 -13.51
CA LEU A 545 -0.61 -15.43 -14.41
C LEU A 545 -0.76 -16.34 -15.63
N ALA A 546 -1.37 -17.51 -15.48
CA ALA A 546 -1.70 -18.41 -16.59
C ALA A 546 -2.74 -17.78 -17.54
N VAL A 547 -3.81 -17.17 -17.00
CA VAL A 547 -4.82 -16.47 -17.81
C VAL A 547 -4.22 -15.31 -18.59
N VAL A 548 -3.39 -14.50 -17.92
CA VAL A 548 -2.70 -13.36 -18.56
C VAL A 548 -1.75 -13.82 -19.66
N ALA A 549 -1.00 -14.90 -19.40
CA ALA A 549 -0.06 -15.46 -20.38
C ALA A 549 -0.78 -15.98 -21.63
N GLU A 550 -1.90 -16.67 -21.48
CA GLU A 550 -2.70 -17.12 -22.61
C GLU A 550 -3.30 -15.97 -23.41
N THR A 551 -3.94 -15.02 -22.70
CA THR A 551 -4.64 -13.90 -23.34
C THR A 551 -3.70 -12.99 -24.13
N ASN A 552 -2.46 -12.80 -23.65
CA ASN A 552 -1.49 -11.89 -24.26
C ASN A 552 -0.36 -12.63 -25.00
N HIS A 553 -0.46 -13.95 -25.17
CA HIS A 553 0.55 -14.77 -25.85
C HIS A 553 1.96 -14.61 -25.27
N TYR A 554 2.06 -14.69 -23.93
CA TYR A 554 3.35 -14.65 -23.26
C TYR A 554 4.01 -16.04 -23.26
N ILE A 555 5.34 -16.03 -23.25
CA ILE A 555 6.15 -17.23 -23.31
C ILE A 555 6.89 -17.48 -22.00
N ARG A 556 7.27 -18.73 -21.75
CA ARG A 556 8.11 -19.13 -20.62
C ARG A 556 9.54 -18.65 -20.83
N PRO A 557 10.11 -17.76 -19.99
CA PRO A 557 11.51 -17.35 -20.09
C PRO A 557 12.45 -18.46 -19.62
N GLN A 558 13.66 -18.49 -20.20
CA GLN A 558 14.77 -19.36 -19.79
C GLN A 558 15.78 -18.56 -18.98
N PHE A 559 16.59 -19.25 -18.14
CA PHE A 559 17.62 -18.64 -17.34
C PHE A 559 18.96 -19.32 -17.58
N ASN A 560 20.00 -18.49 -17.81
CA ASN A 560 21.38 -18.92 -18.01
C ASN A 560 22.30 -18.39 -16.90
N ASP A 561 23.48 -19.02 -16.82
CA ASP A 561 24.54 -18.65 -15.85
C ASP A 561 25.70 -17.93 -16.56
N ASN A 562 25.53 -17.56 -17.84
CA ASN A 562 26.60 -17.01 -18.70
C ASN A 562 26.54 -15.49 -18.83
N HIS A 563 25.70 -14.81 -18.05
CA HIS A 563 25.46 -13.36 -18.13
C HIS A 563 25.06 -12.85 -19.53
N VAL A 564 24.38 -13.68 -20.31
CA VAL A 564 23.86 -13.36 -21.65
C VAL A 564 22.40 -12.93 -21.52
N ILE A 565 22.03 -11.85 -22.20
CA ILE A 565 20.62 -11.44 -22.35
C ILE A 565 20.24 -11.66 -23.80
N THR A 566 19.23 -12.47 -24.04
CA THR A 566 18.64 -12.65 -25.38
C THR A 566 17.14 -12.52 -25.28
N ILE A 567 16.59 -11.44 -25.85
CA ILE A 567 15.15 -11.22 -25.99
C ILE A 567 14.85 -11.03 -27.46
N GLN A 568 14.04 -11.90 -28.04
CA GLN A 568 13.61 -11.78 -29.44
C GLN A 568 12.18 -11.24 -29.49
N GLU A 569 12.00 -10.22 -30.33
CA GLU A 569 10.71 -9.54 -30.53
C GLU A 569 9.99 -9.22 -29.20
N GLY A 570 10.78 -8.68 -28.26
CA GLY A 570 10.29 -8.31 -26.94
C GLY A 570 9.30 -7.14 -27.04
N ARG A 571 8.30 -7.14 -26.15
CA ARG A 571 7.21 -6.15 -26.12
C ARG A 571 7.09 -5.52 -24.73
N HIS A 572 6.80 -4.24 -24.67
CA HIS A 572 6.50 -3.60 -23.39
C HIS A 572 5.06 -3.95 -23.01
N ALA A 573 4.92 -4.93 -22.12
CA ALA A 573 3.66 -5.58 -21.80
C ALA A 573 2.50 -4.60 -21.48
N VAL A 574 2.76 -3.55 -20.70
CA VAL A 574 1.74 -2.55 -20.31
C VAL A 574 1.37 -1.64 -21.48
N VAL A 575 2.37 -1.16 -22.23
CA VAL A 575 2.13 -0.25 -23.39
C VAL A 575 1.40 -1.00 -24.49
N GLU A 576 1.77 -2.25 -24.77
CA GLU A 576 1.08 -3.11 -25.74
C GLU A 576 -0.41 -3.28 -25.39
N LYS A 577 -0.74 -3.53 -24.11
CA LYS A 577 -2.14 -3.68 -23.67
C LYS A 577 -2.95 -2.37 -23.84
N VAL A 578 -2.30 -1.21 -23.68
CA VAL A 578 -2.96 0.09 -23.84
C VAL A 578 -3.14 0.48 -25.31
N MET A 579 -2.12 0.25 -26.15
CA MET A 579 -2.15 0.64 -27.57
C MET A 579 -2.85 -0.41 -28.45
N GLY A 580 -2.76 -1.68 -28.08
CA GLY A 580 -3.17 -2.83 -28.89
C GLY A 580 -1.98 -3.49 -29.58
N VAL A 581 -2.07 -4.81 -29.74
CA VAL A 581 -0.98 -5.68 -30.28
C VAL A 581 -0.57 -5.27 -31.71
N GLN A 582 -1.50 -4.76 -32.51
CA GLN A 582 -1.24 -4.40 -33.92
C GLN A 582 -0.48 -3.07 -34.07
N GLU A 583 -0.53 -2.21 -33.06
CA GLU A 583 0.10 -0.88 -33.10
C GLU A 583 1.47 -0.86 -32.41
N TYR A 584 1.76 -1.85 -31.57
CA TYR A 584 3.03 -1.95 -30.86
C TYR A 584 4.12 -2.58 -31.74
N ILE A 585 5.30 -1.95 -31.77
CA ILE A 585 6.46 -2.46 -32.52
C ILE A 585 7.40 -3.19 -31.58
N PRO A 586 7.53 -4.54 -31.72
CA PRO A 586 8.42 -5.33 -30.88
C PRO A 586 9.90 -4.99 -31.11
N ASN A 587 10.74 -5.15 -30.09
CA ASN A 587 12.18 -4.91 -30.16
C ASN A 587 12.97 -6.05 -29.52
N SER A 588 13.98 -6.53 -30.24
CA SER A 588 14.94 -7.50 -29.70
C SER A 588 16.02 -6.82 -28.88
N ILE A 589 16.51 -7.51 -27.84
CA ILE A 589 17.60 -7.05 -26.96
C ILE A 589 18.63 -8.17 -26.87
N SER A 590 19.89 -7.86 -27.15
CA SER A 590 20.97 -8.81 -27.08
C SER A 590 22.18 -8.25 -26.36
N PHE A 591 22.61 -8.90 -25.29
CA PHE A 591 23.91 -8.70 -24.66
C PHE A 591 24.62 -10.05 -24.63
N ASP A 592 25.70 -10.15 -25.36
CA ASP A 592 26.58 -11.32 -25.31
C ASP A 592 27.47 -11.31 -24.05
N GLN A 593 28.37 -12.29 -23.93
CA GLN A 593 29.28 -12.37 -22.80
C GLN A 593 30.25 -11.18 -22.72
N GLN A 594 30.59 -10.58 -23.85
CA GLN A 594 31.56 -9.51 -23.94
C GLN A 594 30.89 -8.13 -23.77
N THR A 595 29.66 -8.00 -24.17
CA THR A 595 28.90 -6.74 -24.10
C THR A 595 28.34 -6.52 -22.70
N SER A 596 28.73 -5.46 -22.02
CA SER A 596 28.14 -5.02 -20.74
C SER A 596 27.29 -3.76 -20.90
N ILE A 597 27.62 -2.88 -21.84
CA ILE A 597 26.96 -1.59 -22.00
C ILE A 597 26.39 -1.42 -23.40
N GLN A 598 25.13 -1.06 -23.51
CA GLN A 598 24.48 -0.53 -24.71
C GLN A 598 24.28 0.96 -24.56
N LEU A 599 24.95 1.73 -25.42
CA LEU A 599 24.72 3.17 -25.52
C LEU A 599 23.68 3.44 -26.60
N ILE A 600 22.48 3.90 -26.16
CA ILE A 600 21.35 4.13 -27.06
C ILE A 600 21.23 5.62 -27.42
N THR A 601 21.24 5.91 -28.70
CA THR A 601 21.06 7.28 -29.25
C THR A 601 19.75 7.39 -30.02
N GLY A 602 19.24 8.60 -30.13
CA GLY A 602 18.01 8.91 -30.88
C GLY A 602 17.24 10.08 -30.28
N PRO A 603 16.27 10.63 -30.99
CA PRO A 603 15.51 11.78 -30.53
C PRO A 603 14.53 11.40 -29.39
N ASN A 604 14.03 12.43 -28.69
CA ASN A 604 12.93 12.22 -27.74
C ASN A 604 11.68 11.76 -28.48
N MET A 605 10.82 11.00 -27.80
CA MET A 605 9.61 10.36 -28.34
C MET A 605 9.86 9.21 -29.33
N SER A 606 11.11 8.83 -29.59
CA SER A 606 11.44 7.73 -30.49
C SER A 606 11.26 6.32 -29.86
N GLY A 607 11.08 6.23 -28.56
CA GLY A 607 10.83 4.95 -27.85
C GLY A 607 12.02 4.44 -27.01
N LYS A 608 13.12 5.22 -26.84
CA LYS A 608 14.29 4.81 -26.00
C LYS A 608 13.89 4.37 -24.60
N SER A 609 13.15 5.22 -23.88
CA SER A 609 12.70 4.95 -22.51
C SER A 609 11.74 3.74 -22.45
N THR A 610 10.94 3.53 -23.50
CA THR A 610 10.05 2.36 -23.60
C THR A 610 10.85 1.07 -23.77
N TYR A 611 11.91 1.09 -24.59
CA TYR A 611 12.83 -0.02 -24.77
C TYR A 611 13.56 -0.40 -23.48
N MET A 612 14.04 0.59 -22.72
CA MET A 612 14.68 0.35 -21.43
C MET A 612 13.72 -0.25 -20.40
N ARG A 613 12.51 0.32 -20.31
CA ARG A 613 11.45 -0.20 -19.42
C ARG A 613 11.01 -1.60 -19.82
N GLN A 614 10.95 -1.91 -21.14
CA GLN A 614 10.65 -3.26 -21.64
C GLN A 614 11.62 -4.28 -21.04
N LEU A 615 12.94 -4.01 -21.05
CA LEU A 615 13.93 -4.92 -20.46
C LEU A 615 13.67 -5.11 -18.96
N ALA A 616 13.53 -4.00 -18.22
CA ALA A 616 13.28 -4.08 -16.77
C ALA A 616 12.02 -4.89 -16.43
N LEU A 617 10.90 -4.63 -17.12
CA LEU A 617 9.66 -5.36 -16.89
C LEU A 617 9.77 -6.83 -17.28
N THR A 618 10.50 -7.16 -18.34
CA THR A 618 10.76 -8.56 -18.74
C THR A 618 11.55 -9.29 -17.64
N VAL A 619 12.59 -8.66 -17.07
CA VAL A 619 13.35 -9.21 -15.94
C VAL A 619 12.48 -9.41 -14.71
N ILE A 620 11.70 -8.40 -14.33
CA ILE A 620 10.80 -8.45 -13.16
C ILE A 620 9.76 -9.57 -13.34
N MET A 621 9.10 -9.64 -14.49
CA MET A 621 8.12 -10.70 -14.79
C MET A 621 8.76 -12.09 -14.77
N ALA A 622 9.95 -12.24 -15.37
CA ALA A 622 10.68 -13.51 -15.36
C ALA A 622 11.02 -13.94 -13.93
N GLN A 623 11.61 -13.05 -13.12
CA GLN A 623 12.05 -13.37 -11.76
C GLN A 623 10.92 -13.47 -10.73
N MET A 624 9.75 -12.88 -10.97
CA MET A 624 8.58 -13.20 -10.14
C MET A 624 7.98 -14.58 -10.44
N GLY A 625 8.45 -15.25 -11.49
CA GLY A 625 7.98 -16.57 -11.94
C GLY A 625 6.88 -16.51 -13.00
N SER A 626 6.59 -15.34 -13.57
CA SER A 626 5.61 -15.17 -14.65
C SER A 626 6.19 -15.53 -16.02
N PHE A 627 5.31 -15.69 -17.00
CA PHE A 627 5.65 -15.68 -18.41
C PHE A 627 5.80 -14.23 -18.90
N VAL A 628 6.48 -14.02 -20.02
CA VAL A 628 6.96 -12.73 -20.50
C VAL A 628 6.52 -12.42 -21.92
N ALA A 629 6.41 -11.15 -22.26
CA ALA A 629 5.94 -10.63 -23.54
C ALA A 629 7.08 -10.61 -24.58
N ALA A 630 7.35 -11.75 -25.23
CA ALA A 630 8.38 -11.89 -26.27
C ALA A 630 8.17 -13.20 -27.05
N ASP A 631 8.96 -13.43 -28.10
CA ASP A 631 8.98 -14.69 -28.83
C ASP A 631 10.00 -15.69 -28.24
N HIS A 632 11.13 -15.18 -27.72
CA HIS A 632 12.14 -15.96 -27.01
C HIS A 632 12.84 -15.09 -25.96
N VAL A 633 13.08 -15.65 -24.77
CA VAL A 633 13.78 -14.96 -23.67
C VAL A 633 14.73 -15.94 -22.98
N ASP A 634 16.00 -15.55 -22.91
CA ASP A 634 17.04 -16.19 -22.11
C ASP A 634 17.81 -15.10 -21.33
N LEU A 635 17.78 -15.16 -19.99
CA LEU A 635 18.26 -14.13 -19.08
C LEU A 635 19.20 -14.69 -18.02
N PRO A 636 20.17 -13.93 -17.53
CA PRO A 636 20.80 -14.20 -16.24
C PRO A 636 19.85 -13.81 -15.10
N LEU A 637 20.14 -14.27 -13.90
CA LEU A 637 19.47 -13.80 -12.69
C LEU A 637 20.08 -12.49 -12.24
N PHE A 638 19.25 -11.49 -12.03
CA PHE A 638 19.68 -10.18 -11.51
C PHE A 638 19.43 -10.09 -10.01
N ASP A 639 20.35 -9.41 -9.32
CA ASP A 639 20.26 -9.11 -7.88
C ASP A 639 19.60 -7.73 -7.62
N THR A 640 19.85 -6.76 -8.49
CA THR A 640 19.38 -5.39 -8.32
C THR A 640 19.07 -4.74 -9.67
N ILE A 641 18.01 -3.94 -9.71
CA ILE A 641 17.71 -3.03 -10.84
C ILE A 641 17.85 -1.60 -10.38
N PHE A 642 18.72 -0.84 -11.05
CA PHE A 642 18.84 0.61 -10.89
C PHE A 642 18.26 1.29 -12.11
N THR A 643 17.36 2.25 -11.88
CA THR A 643 16.78 3.05 -12.97
C THR A 643 16.89 4.53 -12.69
N ARG A 644 17.21 5.27 -13.74
CA ARG A 644 16.97 6.71 -13.82
C ARG A 644 16.28 6.96 -15.15
N ILE A 645 14.94 6.82 -15.17
CA ILE A 645 14.10 6.95 -16.36
C ILE A 645 13.02 8.00 -16.09
N GLY A 646 13.11 9.14 -16.80
CA GLY A 646 12.20 10.28 -16.65
C GLY A 646 12.53 11.14 -15.43
N ALA A 647 12.39 12.45 -15.56
CA ALA A 647 12.52 13.39 -14.46
C ALA A 647 11.16 13.58 -13.78
N ALA A 648 11.00 13.10 -12.55
CA ALA A 648 9.98 13.64 -11.66
C ALA A 648 10.64 14.81 -10.91
N ASP A 649 10.14 16.03 -11.13
CA ASP A 649 10.52 17.19 -10.32
C ASP A 649 10.01 16.96 -8.90
N ASP A 650 10.90 16.64 -7.99
CA ASP A 650 10.58 16.58 -6.56
C ASP A 650 10.58 17.99 -5.97
N LEU A 651 9.52 18.73 -6.25
CA LEU A 651 9.31 20.08 -5.74
C LEU A 651 9.18 20.13 -4.20
N ILE A 652 8.88 18.98 -3.57
CA ILE A 652 8.63 18.90 -2.13
C ILE A 652 9.93 18.85 -1.34
N SER A 653 10.96 18.17 -1.85
CA SER A 653 12.26 18.06 -1.17
C SER A 653 13.13 19.33 -1.31
N GLY A 654 12.79 20.26 -2.20
CA GLY A 654 13.57 21.47 -2.47
C GLY A 654 14.96 21.19 -3.06
N GLN A 655 15.25 19.96 -3.46
CA GLN A 655 16.50 19.58 -4.10
C GLN A 655 16.45 19.85 -5.60
N SER A 656 17.59 20.29 -6.16
CA SER A 656 17.72 20.43 -7.61
C SER A 656 17.57 19.05 -8.29
N THR A 657 16.85 19.02 -9.40
CA THR A 657 16.72 17.80 -10.24
C THR A 657 18.06 17.15 -10.54
N PHE A 658 19.09 17.95 -10.77
CA PHE A 658 20.46 17.48 -11.00
C PHE A 658 21.06 16.79 -9.75
N MET A 659 20.80 17.33 -8.54
CA MET A 659 21.28 16.70 -7.31
C MET A 659 20.65 15.32 -7.07
N VAL A 660 19.34 15.21 -7.29
CA VAL A 660 18.62 13.92 -7.20
C VAL A 660 19.19 12.92 -8.21
N GLU A 661 19.42 13.37 -9.44
CA GLU A 661 20.03 12.58 -10.51
C GLU A 661 21.41 12.03 -10.11
N MET A 662 22.26 12.88 -9.54
CA MET A 662 23.58 12.48 -9.07
C MET A 662 23.53 11.56 -7.87
N MET A 663 22.56 11.71 -6.98
CA MET A 663 22.36 10.80 -5.85
C MET A 663 21.93 9.40 -6.32
N GLU A 664 21.02 9.30 -7.29
CA GLU A 664 20.59 8.01 -7.86
C GLU A 664 21.73 7.33 -8.62
N ALA A 665 22.49 8.08 -9.43
CA ALA A 665 23.69 7.56 -10.09
C ALA A 665 24.74 7.07 -9.09
N ASN A 666 24.97 7.81 -8.01
CA ASN A 666 25.89 7.41 -6.94
C ASN A 666 25.45 6.13 -6.21
N GLN A 667 24.14 5.95 -5.99
CA GLN A 667 23.62 4.71 -5.42
C GLN A 667 23.88 3.50 -6.33
N ALA A 668 23.63 3.65 -7.64
CA ALA A 668 23.94 2.63 -8.63
C ALA A 668 25.44 2.29 -8.63
N ILE A 669 26.31 3.30 -8.74
CA ILE A 669 27.77 3.12 -8.78
C ILE A 669 28.31 2.42 -7.52
N LYS A 670 27.76 2.74 -6.33
CA LYS A 670 28.25 2.18 -5.06
C LYS A 670 27.73 0.77 -4.75
N ARG A 671 26.53 0.43 -5.22
CA ARG A 671 25.81 -0.79 -4.81
C ARG A 671 25.67 -1.82 -5.92
N ALA A 672 25.87 -1.44 -7.17
CA ALA A 672 25.76 -2.38 -8.28
C ALA A 672 26.88 -3.43 -8.23
N SER A 673 26.52 -4.66 -8.53
CA SER A 673 27.39 -5.80 -8.80
C SER A 673 27.44 -6.08 -10.31
N ASP A 674 28.19 -7.08 -10.71
CA ASP A 674 28.18 -7.63 -12.08
C ASP A 674 26.83 -8.29 -12.46
N ASN A 675 26.04 -8.69 -11.45
CA ASN A 675 24.69 -9.24 -11.62
C ASN A 675 23.58 -8.17 -11.57
N SER A 676 23.94 -6.88 -11.58
CA SER A 676 22.96 -5.81 -11.55
C SER A 676 22.55 -5.35 -12.95
N LEU A 677 21.36 -4.78 -13.08
CA LEU A 677 20.86 -4.12 -14.28
C LEU A 677 20.78 -2.62 -14.06
N ILE A 678 21.45 -1.83 -14.90
CA ILE A 678 21.47 -0.37 -14.81
C ILE A 678 20.80 0.24 -16.04
N LEU A 679 19.83 1.12 -15.82
CA LEU A 679 19.07 1.79 -16.87
C LEU A 679 19.12 3.31 -16.65
N PHE A 680 19.98 4.01 -17.36
CA PHE A 680 20.16 5.45 -17.26
C PHE A 680 19.62 6.17 -18.50
N ASP A 681 18.66 7.05 -18.31
CA ASP A 681 18.04 7.83 -19.38
C ASP A 681 18.41 9.31 -19.23
N GLU A 682 19.17 9.83 -20.21
CA GLU A 682 19.56 11.23 -20.35
C GLU A 682 20.35 11.80 -19.14
N LEU A 683 21.22 11.03 -18.53
CA LEU A 683 22.02 11.45 -17.38
C LEU A 683 22.97 12.61 -17.77
N GLY A 684 23.07 13.64 -16.89
CA GLY A 684 23.91 14.82 -17.11
C GLY A 684 23.18 16.00 -17.77
N ARG A 685 21.88 15.91 -18.01
CA ARG A 685 21.08 16.95 -18.69
C ARG A 685 20.75 18.16 -17.80
N GLY A 686 20.84 18.02 -16.50
CA GLY A 686 20.50 19.07 -15.51
C GLY A 686 21.56 20.13 -15.26
N THR A 687 22.66 20.15 -16.04
CA THR A 687 23.82 21.09 -15.88
C THR A 687 24.32 21.60 -17.23
N ALA A 688 25.45 22.34 -17.26
CA ALA A 688 26.06 22.79 -18.50
C ALA A 688 26.45 21.60 -19.39
N THR A 689 26.30 21.74 -20.72
CA THR A 689 26.43 20.63 -21.68
C THR A 689 27.74 19.86 -21.53
N TYR A 690 28.85 20.58 -21.43
CA TYR A 690 30.18 19.93 -21.31
C TYR A 690 30.37 19.24 -19.94
N ASP A 691 29.88 19.83 -18.86
CA ASP A 691 29.94 19.20 -17.53
C ASP A 691 29.09 17.93 -17.48
N GLY A 692 27.87 17.98 -18.03
CA GLY A 692 26.97 16.84 -18.14
C GLY A 692 27.58 15.71 -18.98
N MET A 693 28.18 16.04 -20.13
CA MET A 693 28.83 15.08 -21.00
C MET A 693 30.08 14.45 -20.35
N ALA A 694 30.90 15.25 -19.67
CA ALA A 694 32.08 14.75 -18.95
C ALA A 694 31.71 13.80 -17.82
N LEU A 695 30.64 14.12 -17.04
CA LEU A 695 30.12 13.24 -16.00
C LEU A 695 29.53 11.95 -16.58
N ALA A 696 28.74 12.04 -17.64
CA ALA A 696 28.17 10.88 -18.31
C ALA A 696 29.26 9.93 -18.82
N GLN A 697 30.30 10.48 -19.48
CA GLN A 697 31.47 9.71 -19.95
C GLN A 697 32.16 9.01 -18.77
N ALA A 698 32.51 9.75 -17.73
CA ALA A 698 33.20 9.20 -16.56
C ALA A 698 32.38 8.10 -15.87
N ILE A 699 31.05 8.22 -15.79
CA ILE A 699 30.15 7.20 -15.24
C ILE A 699 30.17 5.96 -16.14
N ILE A 700 30.08 6.09 -17.45
CA ILE A 700 30.13 4.96 -18.40
C ILE A 700 31.47 4.23 -18.25
N GLU A 701 32.60 4.95 -18.25
CA GLU A 701 33.96 4.39 -18.07
C GLU A 701 34.07 3.67 -16.71
N TYR A 702 33.53 4.25 -15.63
CA TYR A 702 33.56 3.63 -14.31
C TYR A 702 32.71 2.33 -14.27
N ILE A 703 31.54 2.34 -14.86
CA ILE A 703 30.69 1.12 -14.94
C ILE A 703 31.41 0.05 -15.74
N HIS A 704 32.01 0.40 -16.87
CA HIS A 704 32.79 -0.51 -17.71
C HIS A 704 33.97 -1.15 -16.98
N ASP A 705 34.79 -0.31 -16.31
CA ASP A 705 36.09 -0.74 -15.76
C ASP A 705 35.96 -1.37 -14.36
N ARG A 706 34.90 -1.03 -13.59
CA ARG A 706 34.80 -1.35 -12.16
C ARG A 706 33.59 -2.15 -11.79
N VAL A 707 32.45 -1.94 -12.42
CA VAL A 707 31.18 -2.56 -12.03
C VAL A 707 30.87 -3.79 -12.89
N GLY A 708 30.98 -3.67 -14.21
CA GLY A 708 30.69 -4.76 -15.16
C GLY A 708 29.19 -5.10 -15.31
N ALA A 709 28.28 -4.35 -14.69
CA ALA A 709 26.83 -4.55 -14.74
C ALA A 709 26.27 -4.40 -16.16
N LYS A 710 25.23 -5.17 -16.48
CA LYS A 710 24.48 -4.98 -17.74
C LYS A 710 23.78 -3.64 -17.72
N THR A 711 24.14 -2.75 -18.66
CA THR A 711 23.73 -1.35 -18.64
C THR A 711 23.16 -0.92 -19.97
N ILE A 712 21.98 -0.26 -19.96
CA ILE A 712 21.51 0.55 -21.08
C ILE A 712 21.64 2.01 -20.67
N PHE A 713 22.41 2.76 -21.45
CA PHE A 713 22.65 4.19 -21.23
C PHE A 713 22.08 4.98 -22.42
N ALA A 714 20.96 5.66 -22.22
CA ALA A 714 20.39 6.53 -23.24
C ALA A 714 20.95 7.95 -23.13
N THR A 715 21.37 8.51 -24.24
CA THR A 715 22.00 9.84 -24.28
C THR A 715 21.63 10.61 -25.52
N HIS A 716 21.72 11.95 -25.41
CA HIS A 716 21.70 12.89 -26.53
C HIS A 716 23.11 13.39 -26.94
N TYR A 717 24.15 13.01 -26.18
CA TYR A 717 25.51 13.35 -26.48
C TYR A 717 26.03 12.37 -27.52
N HIS A 718 26.07 12.83 -28.81
CA HIS A 718 26.57 11.99 -29.92
C HIS A 718 28.04 11.69 -29.78
N GLU A 719 28.80 12.57 -29.14
CA GLU A 719 30.23 12.44 -28.89
C GLU A 719 30.55 11.19 -28.02
N LEU A 720 29.64 10.77 -27.20
CA LEU A 720 29.81 9.54 -26.37
C LEU A 720 29.78 8.25 -27.20
N THR A 721 29.29 8.29 -28.45
CA THR A 721 29.30 7.10 -29.33
C THR A 721 30.70 6.66 -29.70
N ASP A 722 31.68 7.58 -29.68
CA ASP A 722 33.10 7.26 -29.93
C ASP A 722 33.71 6.38 -28.83
N LEU A 723 33.08 6.28 -27.67
CA LEU A 723 33.55 5.42 -26.59
C LEU A 723 33.56 3.93 -26.99
N SER A 724 32.73 3.51 -27.95
CA SER A 724 32.75 2.13 -28.46
C SER A 724 34.08 1.73 -29.13
N THR A 725 34.89 2.72 -29.54
CA THR A 725 36.22 2.45 -30.08
C THR A 725 37.25 2.20 -29.00
N LYS A 726 37.00 2.65 -27.76
CA LYS A 726 37.91 2.59 -26.62
C LYS A 726 37.51 1.53 -25.61
N LEU A 727 36.20 1.38 -25.40
CA LEU A 727 35.62 0.48 -24.42
C LEU A 727 35.13 -0.79 -25.13
N THR A 728 35.78 -1.89 -24.91
CA THR A 728 35.57 -3.15 -25.68
C THR A 728 34.23 -3.81 -25.40
N SER A 729 33.61 -3.56 -24.22
CA SER A 729 32.31 -4.10 -23.85
C SER A 729 31.14 -3.14 -24.06
N LEU A 730 31.40 -2.00 -24.78
CA LEU A 730 30.34 -1.04 -25.12
C LEU A 730 29.93 -1.17 -26.57
N VAL A 731 28.62 -1.28 -26.82
CA VAL A 731 28.04 -1.32 -28.17
C VAL A 731 27.07 -0.15 -28.34
N ASN A 732 27.17 0.53 -29.49
CA ASN A 732 26.20 1.56 -29.83
C ASN A 732 24.98 0.96 -30.48
N VAL A 733 23.80 1.45 -30.10
CA VAL A 733 22.51 1.18 -30.73
C VAL A 733 21.73 2.48 -30.93
N HIS A 734 20.85 2.53 -31.91
CA HIS A 734 20.05 3.71 -32.18
C HIS A 734 18.60 3.35 -32.54
N VAL A 735 17.70 4.32 -32.43
CA VAL A 735 16.34 4.16 -32.92
C VAL A 735 16.30 4.41 -34.42
N ALA A 736 15.89 3.41 -35.17
CA ALA A 736 15.82 3.48 -36.62
C ALA A 736 14.79 4.52 -37.10
N THR A 737 15.19 5.29 -38.11
CA THR A 737 14.39 6.34 -38.73
C THR A 737 14.28 6.13 -40.22
N LEU A 738 13.17 6.49 -40.83
CA LEU A 738 12.98 6.51 -42.26
C LEU A 738 12.83 7.96 -42.72
N GLU A 739 13.79 8.43 -43.53
CA GLU A 739 13.73 9.73 -44.17
C GLU A 739 13.13 9.59 -45.57
N LYS A 740 11.97 10.21 -45.82
CA LYS A 740 11.30 10.20 -47.10
C LYS A 740 10.80 11.61 -47.41
N ASP A 741 11.20 12.16 -48.55
CA ASP A 741 10.75 13.50 -49.04
C ASP A 741 11.01 14.67 -48.07
N GLY A 742 12.05 14.55 -47.21
CA GLY A 742 12.40 15.55 -46.18
C GLY A 742 11.51 15.45 -44.92
N ASP A 743 10.70 14.42 -44.80
CA ASP A 743 9.98 14.04 -43.57
C ASP A 743 10.63 12.82 -42.95
N VAL A 744 10.76 12.86 -41.61
CA VAL A 744 11.33 11.75 -40.82
C VAL A 744 10.21 11.04 -40.10
N THR A 745 10.14 9.74 -40.29
CA THR A 745 9.24 8.83 -39.56
C THR A 745 10.08 7.96 -38.63
N PHE A 746 9.74 7.96 -37.34
CA PHE A 746 10.37 7.07 -36.37
C PHE A 746 9.78 5.67 -36.51
N LEU A 747 10.64 4.69 -36.76
CA LEU A 747 10.21 3.30 -36.92
C LEU A 747 10.02 2.59 -35.58
N HIS A 748 10.40 3.23 -34.45
CA HIS A 748 10.38 2.65 -33.12
C HIS A 748 11.10 1.29 -33.00
N LYS A 749 11.97 0.95 -33.94
CA LYS A 749 12.80 -0.24 -33.99
C LYS A 749 14.24 0.15 -33.63
N ILE A 750 14.86 -0.65 -32.78
CA ILE A 750 16.27 -0.46 -32.42
C ILE A 750 17.16 -1.16 -33.43
N ALA A 751 18.22 -0.47 -33.87
CA ALA A 751 19.21 -0.98 -34.79
C ALA A 751 20.63 -0.80 -34.20
N GLU A 752 21.58 -1.63 -34.65
CA GLU A 752 22.99 -1.54 -34.26
C GLU A 752 23.67 -0.33 -34.88
N GLY A 753 24.67 0.16 -34.16
CA GLY A 753 25.48 1.32 -34.57
C GLY A 753 24.99 2.67 -34.01
N PRO A 754 25.77 3.75 -34.16
CA PRO A 754 25.37 5.08 -33.73
C PRO A 754 24.31 5.70 -34.66
N ALA A 755 23.54 6.66 -34.21
CA ALA A 755 22.63 7.45 -35.04
C ALA A 755 23.43 8.39 -35.95
N ASP A 756 23.04 8.46 -37.23
CA ASP A 756 23.77 9.28 -38.23
C ASP A 756 23.63 10.78 -38.00
N LYS A 757 22.53 11.28 -37.40
CA LYS A 757 22.21 12.71 -37.26
C LYS A 757 21.36 12.98 -36.03
N SER A 758 21.37 14.25 -35.58
CA SER A 758 20.39 14.75 -34.62
C SER A 758 19.07 15.09 -35.32
N TYR A 759 17.93 14.69 -34.75
CA TYR A 759 16.59 14.89 -35.34
C TYR A 759 15.76 15.94 -34.60
N GLY A 760 16.37 16.79 -33.77
CA GLY A 760 15.66 17.80 -32.97
C GLY A 760 14.79 18.75 -33.77
N ILE A 761 15.29 19.22 -34.89
CA ILE A 761 14.57 20.16 -35.82
C ILE A 761 13.39 19.44 -36.48
N HIS A 762 13.52 18.14 -36.79
CA HIS A 762 12.44 17.36 -37.37
C HIS A 762 11.32 17.12 -36.34
N VAL A 763 11.64 16.87 -35.07
CA VAL A 763 10.64 16.79 -33.97
C VAL A 763 9.91 18.13 -33.82
N ALA A 764 10.62 19.25 -33.90
CA ALA A 764 10.04 20.59 -33.87
C ALA A 764 9.08 20.84 -35.07
N LYS A 765 9.37 20.26 -36.24
CA LYS A 765 8.50 20.28 -37.42
C LYS A 765 7.21 19.48 -37.16
N ILE A 766 7.33 18.28 -36.60
CA ILE A 766 6.16 17.44 -36.22
C ILE A 766 5.31 18.16 -35.18
N ALA A 767 5.93 18.87 -34.23
CA ALA A 767 5.24 19.67 -33.22
C ALA A 767 4.55 20.94 -33.79
N GLY A 768 4.67 21.20 -35.12
CA GLY A 768 3.97 22.30 -35.80
C GLY A 768 4.63 23.67 -35.66
N LEU A 769 5.92 23.76 -35.36
CA LEU A 769 6.61 25.04 -35.32
C LEU A 769 6.66 25.74 -36.69
N PRO A 770 6.66 27.10 -36.76
CA PRO A 770 6.62 27.83 -38.01
C PRO A 770 7.82 27.50 -38.92
N LYS A 771 7.58 27.33 -40.23
CA LYS A 771 8.58 26.94 -41.22
C LYS A 771 9.78 27.90 -41.29
N SER A 772 9.55 29.20 -41.06
CA SER A 772 10.62 30.21 -41.04
C SER A 772 11.58 30.03 -39.86
N LEU A 773 11.05 29.65 -38.71
CA LEU A 773 11.84 29.34 -37.49
C LEU A 773 12.66 28.06 -37.72
N LEU A 774 12.02 26.98 -38.25
CA LEU A 774 12.68 25.71 -38.55
C LEU A 774 13.85 25.89 -39.54
N LYS A 775 13.66 26.67 -40.62
CA LYS A 775 14.71 26.99 -41.57
C LYS A 775 15.89 27.71 -40.89
N ARG A 776 15.59 28.68 -40.03
CA ARG A 776 16.65 29.40 -39.29
C ARG A 776 17.37 28.48 -38.31
N ALA A 777 16.67 27.58 -37.64
CA ALA A 777 17.25 26.59 -36.75
C ALA A 777 18.24 25.67 -37.51
N ASP A 778 17.87 25.23 -38.70
CA ASP A 778 18.69 24.36 -39.56
C ASP A 778 19.97 25.08 -40.01
N GLU A 779 19.87 26.37 -40.42
CA GLU A 779 21.04 27.21 -40.75
C GLU A 779 21.99 27.38 -39.55
N VAL A 780 21.44 27.52 -38.33
CA VAL A 780 22.26 27.65 -37.11
C VAL A 780 22.92 26.32 -36.75
N LEU A 781 22.17 25.20 -36.85
CA LEU A 781 22.71 23.87 -36.61
C LEU A 781 23.87 23.53 -37.52
N THR A 782 23.73 23.76 -38.84
CA THR A 782 24.77 23.53 -39.84
C THR A 782 26.04 24.35 -39.53
N ARG A 783 25.89 25.58 -39.05
CA ARG A 783 27.05 26.42 -38.65
C ARG A 783 27.74 25.87 -37.40
N LEU A 784 26.99 25.44 -36.40
CA LEU A 784 27.56 24.87 -35.16
C LEU A 784 28.28 23.56 -35.44
N GLU A 785 27.72 22.67 -36.22
CA GLU A 785 28.34 21.39 -36.63
C GLU A 785 29.64 21.62 -37.44
N THR A 786 29.64 22.63 -38.30
CA THR A 786 30.85 22.99 -39.09
C THR A 786 31.98 23.54 -38.19
N GLN A 787 31.62 24.29 -37.14
CA GLN A 787 32.60 24.82 -36.17
C GLN A 787 33.19 23.70 -35.30
N SER A 788 32.37 22.72 -34.88
CA SER A 788 32.84 21.57 -34.10
C SER A 788 33.86 20.71 -34.90
N ARG A 789 33.56 20.42 -36.18
CA ARG A 789 34.46 19.63 -37.04
C ARG A 789 35.79 20.34 -37.35
N SER A 790 35.84 21.65 -37.30
CA SER A 790 37.09 22.40 -37.53
C SER A 790 38.06 22.34 -36.34
N THR A 791 37.64 21.92 -35.18
CA THR A 791 38.46 21.79 -33.98
C THR A 791 39.12 20.40 -33.86
N GLU A 792 38.64 19.38 -34.59
CA GLU A 792 39.17 18.01 -34.57
C GLU A 792 40.39 17.75 -35.48
N ILE A 793 40.83 18.71 -36.30
CA ILE A 793 41.99 18.54 -37.20
C ILE A 793 43.24 19.26 -36.63
N ILE A 794 43.63 18.87 -35.40
CA ILE A 794 45.02 19.05 -34.96
C ILE A 794 45.48 17.73 -34.33
N SER A 795 45.92 16.81 -35.21
CA SER A 795 46.69 15.66 -34.82
C SER A 795 48.06 16.08 -34.29
N VAL A 796 48.32 15.84 -33.04
CA VAL A 796 49.62 15.96 -32.40
C VAL A 796 50.45 14.72 -32.71
N PRO A 797 51.67 14.84 -33.35
CA PRO A 797 52.57 13.69 -33.46
C PRO A 797 53.23 13.41 -32.12
N SER A 798 53.20 12.15 -31.72
CA SER A 798 53.96 11.67 -30.57
C SER A 798 55.44 11.69 -30.81
N GLN A 799 56.20 12.54 -30.06
CA GLN A 799 57.60 12.26 -29.72
C GLN A 799 57.92 12.86 -28.35
N VAL A 800 58.35 11.97 -27.48
CA VAL A 800 58.88 12.25 -26.15
C VAL A 800 60.31 12.81 -26.35
N GLU A 801 60.59 14.00 -25.86
CA GLU A 801 61.91 14.33 -25.28
C GLU A 801 61.76 15.51 -24.31
N SER A 802 62.40 15.31 -23.17
CA SER A 802 62.48 16.23 -22.06
C SER A 802 63.38 17.42 -22.36
N SER A 803 62.89 18.64 -22.17
CA SER A 803 63.73 19.72 -21.62
C SER A 803 62.90 20.97 -21.31
N SER A 804 63.19 21.51 -20.17
CA SER A 804 62.64 22.72 -19.57
C SER A 804 63.00 23.95 -20.42
N ALA A 805 62.01 24.75 -20.86
CA ALA A 805 62.09 26.19 -20.99
C ALA A 805 60.69 26.84 -21.15
N VAL A 806 60.48 27.80 -20.32
CA VAL A 806 59.37 28.74 -20.32
C VAL A 806 59.31 29.48 -21.64
N ARG A 807 58.11 29.46 -22.30
CA ARG A 807 57.66 30.61 -23.12
C ARG A 807 56.14 30.63 -23.22
N GLN A 808 55.61 31.71 -22.69
CA GLN A 808 54.25 32.25 -22.90
C GLN A 808 53.90 32.36 -24.38
N GLY A 809 52.66 32.02 -24.71
CA GLY A 809 52.11 32.28 -26.02
C GLY A 809 50.74 31.61 -26.20
N GLN A 810 49.77 32.02 -25.39
CA GLN A 810 48.39 31.63 -25.59
C GLN A 810 47.69 32.81 -26.27
N LEU A 811 47.20 32.60 -27.47
CA LEU A 811 46.36 33.55 -28.18
C LEU A 811 44.94 33.53 -27.52
N SER A 812 44.61 34.60 -26.81
CA SER A 812 43.27 34.80 -26.22
C SER A 812 42.28 35.17 -27.32
N LEU A 813 41.16 34.43 -27.34
CA LEU A 813 40.05 34.66 -28.28
C LEU A 813 38.92 35.48 -27.65
N PHE A 814 39.11 36.04 -26.46
CA PHE A 814 38.13 36.91 -25.78
C PHE A 814 38.83 38.13 -25.22
N GLY A 815 38.40 39.31 -25.65
CA GLY A 815 38.96 40.61 -25.26
C GLY A 815 38.64 41.10 -23.85
N ASP A 816 38.41 40.19 -22.88
CA ASP A 816 38.06 40.53 -21.52
C ASP A 816 39.09 40.11 -20.45
N GLU A 817 40.19 39.45 -20.82
CA GLU A 817 41.20 39.00 -19.84
C GLU A 817 42.05 40.17 -19.26
N GLU A 818 42.30 41.22 -20.01
CA GLU A 818 43.03 42.42 -19.48
C GLU A 818 42.19 43.12 -18.42
N LYS A 819 40.89 43.29 -18.62
CA LYS A 819 39.97 43.88 -17.63
C LYS A 819 39.81 43.01 -16.41
N ALA A 820 39.68 41.68 -16.60
CA ALA A 820 39.58 40.72 -15.47
C ALA A 820 40.87 40.71 -14.64
N HIS A 821 42.04 40.93 -15.28
CA HIS A 821 43.32 41.02 -14.58
C HIS A 821 43.44 42.32 -13.78
N GLU A 822 43.03 43.47 -14.35
CA GLU A 822 43.02 44.77 -13.66
C GLU A 822 42.04 44.73 -12.43
N ILE A 823 40.88 44.14 -12.58
CA ILE A 823 39.92 43.99 -11.48
C ILE A 823 40.46 43.08 -10.38
N ARG A 824 41.17 42.02 -10.75
CA ARG A 824 41.78 41.09 -9.80
C ARG A 824 42.94 41.76 -9.03
N GLN A 825 43.80 42.49 -9.69
CA GLN A 825 44.87 43.27 -9.01
C GLN A 825 44.29 44.36 -8.11
N ALA A 826 43.26 45.06 -8.55
CA ALA A 826 42.59 46.07 -7.73
C ALA A 826 41.91 45.45 -6.49
N LEU A 827 41.35 44.28 -6.61
CA LEU A 827 40.75 43.51 -5.47
C LEU A 827 41.82 42.99 -4.50
N GLU A 828 42.94 42.50 -4.97
CA GLU A 828 44.09 42.02 -4.15
C GLU A 828 44.78 43.14 -3.37
N ALA A 829 44.72 44.39 -3.87
CA ALA A 829 45.30 45.57 -3.24
C ALA A 829 44.43 46.21 -2.12
N ILE A 830 43.25 45.70 -1.92
CA ILE A 830 42.28 46.23 -0.92
C ILE A 830 42.50 45.63 0.47
N ASP A 831 42.84 46.44 1.42
CA ASP A 831 42.87 46.07 2.83
C ASP A 831 41.49 46.31 3.50
N VAL A 832 40.65 45.31 3.40
CA VAL A 832 39.23 45.35 3.87
C VAL A 832 39.12 45.63 5.38
N MET A 833 40.12 45.24 6.17
CA MET A 833 40.05 45.37 7.62
C MET A 833 40.33 46.82 8.14
N ASN A 834 40.98 47.66 7.35
CA ASN A 834 41.34 49.03 7.70
C ASN A 834 40.54 50.10 6.94
N MET A 835 39.50 49.69 6.17
CA MET A 835 38.64 50.62 5.42
C MET A 835 37.44 51.12 6.22
N THR A 836 37.15 52.44 6.09
CA THR A 836 35.88 52.98 6.54
C THR A 836 34.72 52.60 5.61
N PRO A 837 33.46 52.56 6.06
CA PRO A 837 32.31 52.25 5.19
C PRO A 837 32.19 53.09 3.94
N LEU A 838 32.60 54.38 4.03
CA LEU A 838 32.58 55.31 2.90
C LEU A 838 33.67 54.95 1.85
N GLN A 839 34.85 54.60 2.31
CA GLN A 839 35.95 54.13 1.43
C GLN A 839 35.58 52.83 0.75
N ALA A 840 34.95 51.86 1.47
CA ALA A 840 34.50 50.60 0.89
C ALA A 840 33.45 50.81 -0.23
N MET A 841 32.48 51.72 -0.02
CA MET A 841 31.49 52.07 -1.06
C MET A 841 32.17 52.73 -2.27
N THR A 842 33.17 53.65 -2.05
CA THR A 842 33.88 54.29 -3.13
C THR A 842 34.71 53.30 -3.96
N THR A 843 35.39 52.38 -3.28
CA THR A 843 36.21 51.36 -3.96
C THR A 843 35.31 50.36 -4.72
N LEU A 844 34.17 49.96 -4.18
CA LEU A 844 33.16 49.15 -4.89
C LEU A 844 32.62 49.86 -6.14
N TYR A 845 32.43 51.16 -6.06
CA TYR A 845 31.98 51.99 -7.21
C TYR A 845 33.06 52.07 -8.28
N GLU A 846 34.33 52.21 -7.89
CA GLU A 846 35.46 52.21 -8.82
C GLU A 846 35.68 50.85 -9.50
N LEU A 847 35.58 49.74 -8.74
CA LEU A 847 35.61 48.37 -9.30
C LEU A 847 34.48 48.13 -10.28
N LYS A 848 33.27 48.66 -9.98
CA LYS A 848 32.13 48.58 -10.90
C LYS A 848 32.30 49.35 -12.18
N LYS A 849 33.15 50.36 -12.22
CA LYS A 849 33.48 51.08 -13.45
C LYS A 849 34.50 50.37 -14.33
N LEU A 850 35.26 49.43 -13.74
CA LEU A 850 36.22 48.59 -14.48
C LEU A 850 35.54 47.34 -15.09
N LEU A 851 34.37 46.95 -14.59
CA LEU A 851 33.45 45.95 -15.18
C LEU A 851 32.78 46.54 -16.43
#